data_819e76764bfaddebfc2e9dc0d133b2b2
#
_entry.id   819e76764bfaddebfc2e9dc0d133b2b2
#
_cell.length_a   1.000
_cell.length_b   1.000
_cell.length_c   1.000
_cell.angle_alpha   90.00
_cell.angle_beta   90.00
_cell.angle_gamma   90.00
#
_symmetry.space_group_name_H-M   'P 1'
#
loop_
_entity.id
_entity.type
_entity.pdbx_description
1 polymer ?
#
loop_
_entity_poly.entity_id
_entity_poly.type
_entity_poly.pdbx_seq_one_letter_code
_entity_poly.pdbx_strand_id
1 'polypeptide(L)'
;MRHVCHRHIRQPILWKLSPLCVALLLTACGGDDSPTPSASAAASAQASARSMAGQRAAADVPAGLYISEVAGNFRQDKDYDAATATNSVAWVELYNKQNVAVNLKNYVLRTGGIKQSDPSSVSASVNYALPDVTIPANGYVVIAGRKSPYLKNSTVNDAGKVVYLLDATGTYLPYWSNSSGFIELQAAKTAQAAAKTVDFVRFGASTTAPLTKNYWVGANVPAFATPAATYVGSQSLDPLDTHDQSIVRLNSTFTVTGTSTDWTLVDFPTPGGPNDVAAGVTDSDHDGIPDTAKAAGGTYAGLDLYAMGARPGQKDMFIQLDYMGNDASAATQDSARQLQEASLTKMAAAFAPHHIVVHFDAGTRFSAKVDTAHYNLDGASHERTFGKCAQMSASATGSRTALDNGCTSIYQYYSQYVDPRRRAFFRYGLFASSQKSDGSSGSSGISELPGNKVLVTLKGFLANNLSAAGETMRVNFQAATLMHEFGHSLGLRHGGDELTVNYKPNYLSIMNYLYQLSGVPTDGTGTDAVERYYYHQNEWNGVAVPNTRLPSASYAAYTYPADAVPHGPASDTFKIDYSDGSSLNLDENALKESDYVGRGAGTSATAFGDWNLDGVKQAAPYPLSLTGQSDAFGRTVYASLHDFNDWNHLALVTGKNYNLVGIAQSYGIGTDHPPLIKTSRIQTEEAVPAAVLAHLKQVSAR
;
A
#
# COMPACT_ATOMS: atom_id res chain seq x y z
N MET A 1 59.78 20.50 -18.38
CA MET A 1 59.48 21.71 -19.13
C MET A 1 58.07 22.11 -18.77
N ARG A 2 57.86 23.03 -17.78
CA ARG A 2 57.54 24.44 -17.96
C ARG A 2 56.33 24.63 -18.90
N HIS A 3 55.19 25.20 -18.54
CA HIS A 3 54.82 26.39 -17.74
C HIS A 3 53.36 26.26 -17.26
N VAL A 4 52.96 26.51 -16.05
CA VAL A 4 52.79 27.70 -15.20
C VAL A 4 51.69 28.68 -15.67
N CYS A 5 50.68 28.80 -14.74
CA CYS A 5 49.89 29.97 -14.28
C CYS A 5 48.93 30.68 -15.24
N HIS A 6 47.69 30.96 -14.83
CA HIS A 6 47.32 32.01 -13.87
C HIS A 6 45.86 31.99 -13.40
N ARG A 7 45.71 32.34 -12.15
CA ARG A 7 44.47 32.72 -11.44
C ARG A 7 43.87 34.01 -11.99
N HIS A 8 42.58 34.17 -11.93
CA HIS A 8 41.97 35.41 -11.46
C HIS A 8 40.65 35.20 -10.71
N ILE A 9 40.69 35.64 -9.48
CA ILE A 9 39.59 35.88 -8.53
C ILE A 9 39.00 37.27 -8.84
N ARG A 10 37.67 37.40 -8.80
CA ARG A 10 36.98 38.62 -8.33
C ARG A 10 35.54 38.34 -7.96
N GLN A 11 35.22 38.53 -6.68
CA GLN A 11 33.91 38.92 -6.11
C GLN A 11 33.94 40.45 -5.90
N PRO A 12 32.93 41.08 -5.29
CA PRO A 12 31.46 41.09 -5.50
C PRO A 12 30.93 42.52 -5.68
N ILE A 13 29.69 42.71 -6.09
CA ILE A 13 29.02 44.02 -5.90
C ILE A 13 27.61 43.78 -5.36
N LEU A 14 27.42 44.22 -4.13
CA LEU A 14 26.12 44.49 -3.50
C LEU A 14 25.50 45.76 -4.12
N TRP A 15 24.19 45.73 -4.36
CA TRP A 15 23.37 46.95 -4.32
C TRP A 15 22.09 46.70 -3.57
N LYS A 16 21.98 47.36 -2.43
CA LYS A 16 20.71 47.65 -1.72
C LYS A 16 20.09 48.86 -2.41
N LEU A 17 18.77 48.95 -2.47
CA LEU A 17 17.97 50.11 -2.04
C LEU A 17 16.48 49.82 -2.12
N SER A 18 15.82 50.19 -1.05
CA SER A 18 14.40 50.22 -0.74
C SER A 18 13.77 51.58 -1.13
N PRO A 19 12.57 51.90 -0.67
CA PRO A 19 11.32 51.96 -1.46
C PRO A 19 10.81 53.41 -1.58
N LEU A 20 9.86 53.65 -2.48
CA LEU A 20 9.07 54.89 -2.36
C LEU A 20 7.64 54.68 -2.86
N CYS A 21 6.72 54.93 -1.96
CA CYS A 21 5.31 55.23 -2.21
C CYS A 21 5.15 56.51 -2.95
N VAL A 22 4.25 56.58 -3.94
CA VAL A 22 3.57 57.81 -4.30
C VAL A 22 2.12 57.52 -4.66
N ALA A 23 1.23 58.04 -3.87
CA ALA A 23 -0.18 58.24 -4.18
C ALA A 23 -0.36 59.50 -5.04
N LEU A 24 -1.17 59.43 -6.07
CA LEU A 24 -1.67 60.62 -6.73
C LEU A 24 -3.16 60.44 -7.02
N LEU A 25 -3.93 61.26 -6.30
CA LEU A 25 -5.28 61.60 -6.63
C LEU A 25 -5.29 62.65 -7.75
N LEU A 26 -6.11 62.43 -8.76
CA LEU A 26 -6.56 63.51 -9.63
C LEU A 26 -8.01 63.27 -10.05
N THR A 27 -8.85 64.17 -9.58
CA THR A 27 -10.21 64.43 -10.03
C THR A 27 -10.19 65.18 -11.33
N ALA A 28 -10.98 64.79 -12.31
CA ALA A 28 -11.53 65.71 -13.32
C ALA A 28 -12.83 65.15 -13.90
N CYS A 29 -13.82 66.03 -13.93
CA CYS A 29 -15.15 65.86 -14.51
C CYS A 29 -15.13 65.80 -16.03
N GLY A 30 -16.11 65.14 -16.63
CA GLY A 30 -16.46 65.30 -18.04
C GLY A 30 -17.48 64.23 -18.44
N GLY A 31 -18.71 64.64 -18.69
CA GLY A 31 -19.86 63.77 -18.96
C GLY A 31 -19.83 63.13 -20.33
N ASP A 32 -20.66 62.15 -20.48
CA ASP A 32 -21.74 61.96 -21.40
C ASP A 32 -22.04 60.48 -21.69
N ASP A 33 -23.27 60.18 -21.54
CA ASP A 33 -24.13 59.22 -22.23
C ASP A 33 -23.57 57.81 -22.61
N SER A 34 -23.87 56.87 -21.73
CA SER A 34 -24.07 55.47 -22.14
C SER A 34 -25.37 54.93 -21.53
N PRO A 35 -26.22 54.25 -22.28
CA PRO A 35 -27.53 53.87 -21.82
C PRO A 35 -27.46 52.80 -20.74
N THR A 36 -28.13 53.06 -19.65
CA THR A 36 -28.44 52.09 -18.60
C THR A 36 -29.14 50.86 -19.20
N PRO A 37 -28.67 49.62 -18.89
CA PRO A 37 -29.45 48.45 -19.27
C PRO A 37 -30.80 48.48 -18.57
N SER A 38 -31.85 48.29 -19.35
CA SER A 38 -33.21 48.35 -18.90
C SER A 38 -33.46 47.42 -17.70
N ALA A 39 -34.18 47.90 -16.72
CA ALA A 39 -34.59 47.17 -15.52
C ALA A 39 -35.33 45.84 -15.81
N SER A 40 -35.72 45.59 -17.04
CA SER A 40 -36.36 44.34 -17.49
C SER A 40 -35.36 43.15 -17.61
N ALA A 41 -34.09 43.36 -17.99
CA ALA A 41 -33.12 42.28 -18.10
C ALA A 41 -32.63 41.82 -16.72
N ALA A 42 -32.48 42.74 -15.75
CA ALA A 42 -32.14 42.40 -14.38
C ALA A 42 -33.30 41.68 -13.66
N ALA A 43 -34.55 42.06 -13.94
CA ALA A 43 -35.75 41.43 -13.38
C ALA A 43 -35.94 40.00 -13.97
N SER A 44 -35.63 39.77 -15.26
CA SER A 44 -35.72 38.42 -15.87
C SER A 44 -34.60 37.50 -15.38
N ALA A 45 -33.38 37.98 -15.16
CA ALA A 45 -32.29 37.19 -14.58
C ALA A 45 -32.56 36.85 -13.10
N GLN A 46 -33.11 37.80 -12.33
CA GLN A 46 -33.53 37.52 -10.95
C GLN A 46 -34.79 36.65 -10.88
N ALA A 47 -35.70 36.73 -11.81
CA ALA A 47 -36.88 35.88 -11.90
C ALA A 47 -36.47 34.44 -12.30
N SER A 48 -35.52 34.26 -13.24
CA SER A 48 -34.96 32.94 -13.57
C SER A 48 -34.16 32.32 -12.43
N ALA A 49 -33.37 33.12 -11.72
CA ALA A 49 -32.65 32.65 -10.53
C ALA A 49 -33.61 32.32 -9.37
N ARG A 50 -34.70 33.12 -9.21
CA ARG A 50 -35.73 32.82 -8.22
C ARG A 50 -36.63 31.65 -8.62
N SER A 51 -36.85 31.36 -9.92
CA SER A 51 -37.61 30.17 -10.35
C SER A 51 -36.82 28.91 -10.18
N MET A 52 -35.50 28.93 -10.39
CA MET A 52 -34.64 27.79 -10.07
C MET A 52 -34.42 27.60 -8.55
N ALA A 53 -34.38 28.69 -7.79
CA ALA A 53 -34.36 28.62 -6.33
C ALA A 53 -35.72 28.21 -5.74
N GLY A 54 -36.82 28.54 -6.42
CA GLY A 54 -38.17 28.22 -5.99
C GLY A 54 -38.60 26.78 -6.17
N GLN A 55 -37.93 26.00 -7.01
CA GLN A 55 -38.16 24.54 -7.13
C GLN A 55 -37.53 23.70 -5.98
N ARG A 56 -36.69 24.32 -5.17
CA ARG A 56 -36.14 23.73 -3.93
C ARG A 56 -36.81 24.23 -2.65
N ALA A 57 -37.79 25.09 -2.76
CA ALA A 57 -38.48 25.59 -1.58
C ALA A 57 -39.34 24.48 -0.97
N ALA A 58 -39.05 24.21 0.28
CA ALA A 58 -39.81 23.49 1.26
C ALA A 58 -39.59 21.97 1.31
N ALA A 59 -38.46 21.60 1.76
CA ALA A 59 -38.41 20.54 2.73
C ALA A 59 -37.65 21.09 3.95
N ASP A 60 -38.17 20.89 5.15
CA ASP A 60 -37.42 20.93 6.40
C ASP A 60 -36.33 19.84 6.38
N VAL A 61 -35.48 19.86 5.39
CA VAL A 61 -34.30 18.99 5.30
C VAL A 61 -33.26 19.69 6.16
N PRO A 62 -32.61 19.02 7.10
CA PRO A 62 -31.46 19.60 7.78
C PRO A 62 -30.48 20.05 6.70
N ALA A 63 -30.41 21.38 6.48
CA ALA A 63 -29.48 21.91 5.50
C ALA A 63 -28.07 21.54 5.94
N GLY A 64 -27.30 20.90 5.08
CA GLY A 64 -25.87 20.76 5.28
C GLY A 64 -25.31 19.36 5.52
N LEU A 65 -26.11 18.29 5.49
CA LEU A 65 -25.59 16.92 5.35
C LEU A 65 -25.78 16.45 3.91
N TYR A 66 -24.69 16.10 3.24
CA TYR A 66 -24.69 15.80 1.81
C TYR A 66 -23.88 14.55 1.48
N ILE A 67 -24.23 13.90 0.38
CA ILE A 67 -23.35 12.92 -0.28
C ILE A 67 -22.24 13.75 -0.97
N SER A 68 -21.00 13.53 -0.60
CA SER A 68 -19.84 14.25 -1.16
C SER A 68 -19.14 13.50 -2.27
N GLU A 69 -19.06 12.16 -2.13
CA GLU A 69 -18.36 11.31 -3.08
C GLU A 69 -19.02 9.94 -3.18
N VAL A 70 -18.98 9.33 -4.37
CA VAL A 70 -19.46 7.97 -4.64
C VAL A 70 -18.42 7.25 -5.47
N ALA A 71 -17.87 6.17 -4.93
CA ALA A 71 -16.89 5.35 -5.64
C ALA A 71 -17.53 4.50 -6.72
N GLY A 72 -16.81 4.32 -7.83
CA GLY A 72 -17.12 3.28 -8.81
C GLY A 72 -16.94 1.88 -8.20
N ASN A 73 -17.72 0.92 -8.69
CA ASN A 73 -17.60 -0.46 -8.28
C ASN A 73 -16.83 -1.24 -9.34
N PHE A 74 -15.52 -1.33 -9.21
CA PHE A 74 -14.64 -1.93 -10.21
C PHE A 74 -14.40 -3.42 -10.04
N ARG A 75 -14.77 -3.99 -8.92
CA ARG A 75 -14.70 -5.43 -8.71
C ARG A 75 -15.97 -6.14 -9.16
N GLN A 76 -16.10 -6.36 -10.45
CA GLN A 76 -17.05 -7.31 -11.02
C GLN A 76 -16.40 -8.67 -11.32
N ASP A 77 -15.37 -9.01 -10.57
CA ASP A 77 -14.51 -10.14 -10.89
C ASP A 77 -15.22 -11.46 -10.62
N LYS A 78 -15.43 -12.24 -11.69
CA LYS A 78 -15.95 -13.61 -11.62
C LYS A 78 -14.98 -14.57 -10.92
N ASP A 79 -13.72 -14.17 -10.80
CA ASP A 79 -12.65 -14.94 -10.16
C ASP A 79 -12.57 -14.67 -8.66
N TYR A 80 -13.43 -13.83 -8.12
CA TYR A 80 -13.60 -13.70 -6.69
C TYR A 80 -14.31 -14.95 -6.17
N ASP A 81 -13.63 -15.67 -5.28
CA ASP A 81 -14.18 -16.86 -4.61
C ASP A 81 -15.65 -16.60 -4.18
N ALA A 82 -16.56 -17.43 -4.68
CA ALA A 82 -17.99 -17.33 -4.37
C ALA A 82 -18.29 -17.32 -2.87
N ALA A 83 -17.43 -17.94 -2.05
CA ALA A 83 -17.51 -17.89 -0.59
C ALA A 83 -17.12 -16.52 -0.01
N THR A 84 -16.42 -15.68 -0.76
CA THR A 84 -15.99 -14.32 -0.37
C THR A 84 -16.65 -13.24 -1.20
N ALA A 85 -17.49 -13.58 -2.16
CA ALA A 85 -18.18 -12.68 -3.09
C ALA A 85 -19.17 -11.70 -2.40
N THR A 86 -19.24 -11.73 -1.10
CA THR A 86 -19.94 -10.75 -0.26
C THR A 86 -19.27 -9.36 -0.24
N ASN A 87 -18.38 -9.09 -1.17
CA ASN A 87 -17.52 -7.94 -1.13
C ASN A 87 -17.84 -6.95 -2.24
N SER A 88 -18.83 -6.14 -2.02
CA SER A 88 -18.95 -4.89 -2.75
C SER A 88 -17.78 -3.99 -2.36
N VAL A 89 -17.03 -3.49 -3.32
CA VAL A 89 -16.02 -2.42 -3.11
C VAL A 89 -16.64 -1.03 -3.21
N ALA A 90 -17.97 -0.97 -3.25
CA ALA A 90 -18.72 0.25 -3.28
C ALA A 90 -18.64 0.98 -1.94
N TRP A 91 -18.39 2.27 -1.98
CA TRP A 91 -18.49 3.15 -0.83
C TRP A 91 -19.04 4.51 -1.24
N VAL A 92 -19.60 5.20 -0.28
CA VAL A 92 -20.12 6.55 -0.43
C VAL A 92 -19.65 7.38 0.74
N GLU A 93 -19.33 8.65 0.50
CA GLU A 93 -18.94 9.57 1.54
C GLU A 93 -20.05 10.57 1.81
N LEU A 94 -20.27 10.85 3.10
CA LEU A 94 -21.13 11.93 3.57
C LEU A 94 -20.28 13.06 4.16
N TYR A 95 -20.63 14.27 3.80
CA TYR A 95 -20.04 15.51 4.31
C TYR A 95 -21.05 16.31 5.12
N ASN A 96 -20.70 16.62 6.35
CA ASN A 96 -21.45 17.54 7.20
C ASN A 96 -20.95 18.97 7.01
N LYS A 97 -21.60 19.72 6.13
CA LYS A 97 -21.26 21.13 5.84
C LYS A 97 -21.76 22.12 6.92
N GLN A 98 -22.27 21.61 8.02
CA GLN A 98 -22.76 22.46 9.12
C GLN A 98 -21.64 22.79 10.10
N ASN A 99 -21.82 23.84 10.86
CA ASN A 99 -20.95 24.22 11.97
C ASN A 99 -21.27 23.50 13.29
N VAL A 100 -22.13 22.49 13.24
CA VAL A 100 -22.52 21.62 14.37
C VAL A 100 -22.40 20.17 13.95
N ALA A 101 -22.17 19.30 14.92
CA ALA A 101 -22.10 17.86 14.68
C ALA A 101 -23.48 17.28 14.32
N VAL A 102 -23.51 16.26 13.46
CA VAL A 102 -24.71 15.54 13.01
C VAL A 102 -24.62 14.07 13.35
N ASN A 103 -25.64 13.53 14.01
CA ASN A 103 -25.73 12.12 14.30
C ASN A 103 -26.51 11.38 13.22
N LEU A 104 -25.99 10.27 12.72
CA LEU A 104 -26.51 9.53 11.57
C LEU A 104 -27.68 8.60 11.90
N LYS A 105 -27.95 8.27 13.16
CA LYS A 105 -28.98 7.26 13.54
C LYS A 105 -30.39 7.53 13.04
N ASN A 106 -30.67 8.76 12.65
CA ASN A 106 -31.98 9.18 12.12
C ASN A 106 -31.99 9.24 10.59
N TYR A 107 -30.96 8.72 9.95
CA TYR A 107 -30.84 8.70 8.51
C TYR A 107 -30.84 7.29 7.95
N VAL A 108 -31.23 7.17 6.71
CA VAL A 108 -31.24 5.93 5.93
C VAL A 108 -30.50 6.17 4.64
N LEU A 109 -29.58 5.29 4.31
CA LEU A 109 -28.97 5.24 2.98
C LEU A 109 -29.79 4.27 2.13
N ARG A 110 -30.23 4.71 0.95
CA ARG A 110 -30.91 3.89 -0.03
C ARG A 110 -30.08 3.77 -1.28
N THR A 111 -29.77 2.56 -1.68
CA THR A 111 -29.04 2.23 -2.90
C THR A 111 -29.54 0.91 -3.44
N GLY A 112 -28.98 0.40 -4.53
CA GLY A 112 -29.09 -1.02 -4.85
C GLY A 112 -28.43 -1.90 -3.76
N GLY A 113 -28.42 -3.20 -3.97
CA GLY A 113 -27.76 -4.13 -3.05
C GLY A 113 -27.49 -5.49 -3.69
N ILE A 114 -26.40 -6.11 -3.28
CA ILE A 114 -26.12 -7.51 -3.59
C ILE A 114 -26.41 -8.37 -2.37
N LYS A 115 -26.99 -9.57 -2.61
CA LYS A 115 -27.25 -10.52 -1.53
C LYS A 115 -25.94 -11.14 -1.05
N GLN A 116 -25.72 -11.12 0.26
CA GLN A 116 -24.48 -11.58 0.87
C GLN A 116 -24.16 -13.07 0.63
N SER A 117 -25.20 -13.90 0.51
CA SER A 117 -25.06 -15.34 0.26
C SER A 117 -25.09 -15.74 -1.21
N ASP A 118 -25.41 -14.79 -2.10
CA ASP A 118 -25.54 -15.03 -3.53
C ASP A 118 -25.28 -13.70 -4.29
N PRO A 119 -24.05 -13.46 -4.72
CA PRO A 119 -23.67 -12.21 -5.39
C PRO A 119 -24.36 -11.98 -6.72
N SER A 120 -24.94 -13.00 -7.33
CA SER A 120 -25.74 -12.87 -8.54
C SER A 120 -27.13 -12.27 -8.26
N SER A 121 -27.56 -12.30 -7.01
CA SER A 121 -28.84 -11.75 -6.58
C SER A 121 -28.71 -10.27 -6.23
N VAL A 122 -29.03 -9.42 -7.20
CA VAL A 122 -28.97 -7.96 -7.07
C VAL A 122 -30.38 -7.41 -6.85
N SER A 123 -30.53 -6.60 -5.81
CA SER A 123 -31.74 -5.83 -5.57
C SER A 123 -31.64 -4.44 -6.18
N ALA A 124 -32.70 -4.00 -6.85
CA ALA A 124 -32.77 -2.66 -7.44
C ALA A 124 -32.81 -1.53 -6.39
N SER A 125 -33.26 -1.82 -5.17
CA SER A 125 -33.34 -0.82 -4.10
C SER A 125 -33.39 -1.50 -2.73
N VAL A 126 -32.44 -1.14 -1.88
CA VAL A 126 -32.35 -1.59 -0.49
C VAL A 126 -32.13 -0.39 0.42
N ASN A 127 -32.73 -0.42 1.60
CA ASN A 127 -32.59 0.62 2.62
C ASN A 127 -31.66 0.12 3.73
N TYR A 128 -30.70 0.97 4.08
CA TYR A 128 -29.72 0.72 5.14
C TYR A 128 -29.88 1.76 6.25
N ALA A 129 -30.36 1.35 7.41
CA ALA A 129 -30.39 2.22 8.57
C ALA A 129 -28.97 2.60 8.99
N LEU A 130 -28.69 3.87 9.10
CA LEU A 130 -27.37 4.32 9.52
C LEU A 130 -27.22 4.19 11.04
N PRO A 131 -26.04 3.81 11.54
CA PRO A 131 -25.79 3.58 12.96
C PRO A 131 -25.70 4.89 13.75
N ASP A 132 -25.63 4.79 15.07
CA ASP A 132 -25.41 5.92 15.99
C ASP A 132 -23.95 6.38 15.92
N VAL A 133 -23.65 7.16 14.88
CA VAL A 133 -22.34 7.76 14.58
C VAL A 133 -22.54 9.24 14.41
N THR A 134 -21.60 10.02 14.93
CA THR A 134 -21.63 11.47 14.84
C THR A 134 -20.55 11.99 13.92
N ILE A 135 -20.95 12.71 12.87
CA ILE A 135 -20.04 13.43 11.99
C ILE A 135 -19.78 14.81 12.60
N PRO A 136 -18.52 15.19 12.89
CA PRO A 136 -18.19 16.52 13.39
C PRO A 136 -18.64 17.63 12.44
N ALA A 137 -18.66 18.85 12.93
CA ALA A 137 -18.82 20.04 12.09
C ALA A 137 -17.74 20.06 11.00
N ASN A 138 -18.14 20.29 9.75
CA ASN A 138 -17.27 20.24 8.56
C ASN A 138 -16.50 18.92 8.39
N GLY A 139 -17.02 17.85 8.99
CA GLY A 139 -16.40 16.51 8.95
C GLY A 139 -16.98 15.60 7.87
N TYR A 140 -16.27 14.50 7.64
CA TYR A 140 -16.59 13.48 6.66
C TYR A 140 -16.80 12.13 7.35
N VAL A 141 -17.58 11.24 6.74
CA VAL A 141 -17.68 9.83 7.09
C VAL A 141 -17.85 9.02 5.82
N VAL A 142 -17.11 7.94 5.70
CA VAL A 142 -17.24 6.99 4.60
C VAL A 142 -18.19 5.87 5.02
N ILE A 143 -19.13 5.55 4.14
CA ILE A 143 -20.06 4.43 4.32
C ILE A 143 -19.70 3.39 3.27
N ALA A 144 -19.21 2.23 3.74
CA ALA A 144 -18.67 1.21 2.88
C ALA A 144 -19.64 0.05 2.68
N GLY A 145 -19.67 -0.48 1.46
CA GLY A 145 -20.52 -1.59 1.05
C GLY A 145 -20.03 -2.96 1.50
N ARG A 146 -18.99 -3.03 2.32
CA ARG A 146 -18.38 -4.27 2.72
C ARG A 146 -18.41 -4.50 4.22
N LYS A 147 -18.77 -5.71 4.60
CA LYS A 147 -18.47 -6.23 5.92
C LYS A 147 -17.03 -6.71 5.94
N SER A 148 -16.19 -6.09 6.74
CA SER A 148 -14.91 -6.71 7.07
C SER A 148 -15.18 -8.07 7.72
N PRO A 149 -14.56 -9.18 7.30
CA PRO A 149 -14.77 -10.48 7.92
C PRO A 149 -14.32 -10.52 9.38
N TYR A 150 -13.57 -9.51 9.81
CA TYR A 150 -13.07 -9.35 11.17
C TYR A 150 -13.97 -8.46 12.03
N LEU A 151 -14.87 -7.75 11.39
CA LEU A 151 -15.83 -6.89 12.07
C LEU A 151 -17.20 -7.53 12.00
N LYS A 152 -17.70 -7.96 13.14
CA LYS A 152 -19.03 -8.54 13.24
C LYS A 152 -20.08 -7.44 13.17
N ASN A 153 -21.00 -7.55 12.21
CA ASN A 153 -22.14 -6.63 12.02
C ASN A 153 -21.74 -5.23 11.47
N SER A 154 -22.73 -4.38 11.29
CA SER A 154 -22.51 -2.97 10.96
C SER A 154 -21.73 -2.32 12.09
N THR A 155 -20.48 -2.01 11.85
CA THR A 155 -19.56 -1.47 12.85
C THR A 155 -18.99 -0.16 12.38
N VAL A 156 -18.74 0.68 13.36
CA VAL A 156 -18.04 1.94 13.18
C VAL A 156 -16.57 1.69 13.48
N ASN A 157 -15.71 2.11 12.59
CA ASN A 157 -14.26 2.06 12.74
C ASN A 157 -13.63 3.43 12.66
N ASP A 158 -12.34 3.49 12.89
CA ASP A 158 -11.51 4.66 12.69
C ASP A 158 -12.07 5.90 13.41
N ALA A 159 -12.38 5.74 14.68
CA ALA A 159 -12.96 6.80 15.51
C ALA A 159 -14.25 7.42 14.91
N GLY A 160 -15.03 6.60 14.21
CA GLY A 160 -16.29 7.04 13.59
C GLY A 160 -16.17 7.56 12.16
N LYS A 161 -15.00 7.42 11.53
CA LYS A 161 -14.77 7.91 10.15
C LYS A 161 -15.24 6.94 9.07
N VAL A 162 -15.32 5.64 9.35
CA VAL A 162 -15.80 4.62 8.41
C VAL A 162 -16.91 3.79 9.05
N VAL A 163 -17.98 3.60 8.29
CA VAL A 163 -19.16 2.79 8.67
C VAL A 163 -19.31 1.67 7.66
N TYR A 164 -19.28 0.42 8.14
CA TYR A 164 -19.53 -0.76 7.31
C TYR A 164 -20.99 -1.21 7.51
N LEU A 165 -21.75 -1.32 6.43
CA LEU A 165 -23.20 -1.55 6.48
C LEU A 165 -23.63 -2.94 5.99
N LEU A 166 -24.69 -3.40 6.64
CA LEU A 166 -25.63 -4.41 6.15
C LEU A 166 -27.04 -3.82 6.18
N ASP A 167 -27.97 -4.34 5.38
CA ASP A 167 -29.37 -4.01 5.54
C ASP A 167 -29.93 -4.48 6.89
N ALA A 168 -31.14 -4.06 7.23
CA ALA A 168 -31.78 -4.41 8.51
C ALA A 168 -31.92 -5.92 8.76
N THR A 169 -31.91 -6.72 7.70
CA THR A 169 -31.98 -8.19 7.77
C THR A 169 -30.61 -8.85 7.81
N GLY A 170 -29.55 -8.09 7.62
CA GLY A 170 -28.19 -8.60 7.49
C GLY A 170 -27.93 -9.35 6.18
N THR A 171 -28.75 -9.14 5.17
CA THR A 171 -28.75 -9.93 3.94
C THR A 171 -28.05 -9.22 2.79
N TYR A 172 -28.26 -7.91 2.62
CA TYR A 172 -27.75 -7.15 1.49
C TYR A 172 -26.69 -6.14 1.89
N LEU A 173 -25.62 -6.04 1.06
CA LEU A 173 -24.62 -4.99 1.11
C LEU A 173 -24.96 -3.86 0.14
N PRO A 174 -24.63 -2.59 0.45
CA PRO A 174 -24.69 -1.50 -0.51
C PRO A 174 -23.94 -1.84 -1.78
N TYR A 175 -24.58 -1.57 -2.94
CA TYR A 175 -24.04 -1.94 -4.23
C TYR A 175 -24.65 -1.09 -5.34
N TRP A 176 -23.89 -0.86 -6.40
CA TRP A 176 -24.34 -0.30 -7.67
C TRP A 176 -23.45 -0.80 -8.80
N SER A 177 -24.01 -0.81 -10.02
CA SER A 177 -23.24 -1.10 -11.23
C SER A 177 -22.56 0.18 -11.74
N ASN A 178 -21.37 0.06 -12.31
CA ASN A 178 -20.68 1.20 -12.93
C ASN A 178 -21.49 1.82 -14.07
N SER A 179 -22.27 1.02 -14.80
CA SER A 179 -23.13 1.50 -15.90
C SER A 179 -24.44 2.13 -15.45
N SER A 180 -24.88 1.89 -14.19
CA SER A 180 -26.18 2.35 -13.71
C SER A 180 -26.27 2.25 -12.19
N GLY A 181 -26.51 3.34 -11.53
CA GLY A 181 -26.66 3.36 -10.08
C GLY A 181 -27.32 4.62 -9.54
N PHE A 182 -27.66 4.57 -8.27
CA PHE A 182 -28.16 5.72 -7.52
C PHE A 182 -27.79 5.57 -6.05
N ILE A 183 -27.63 6.68 -5.39
CA ILE A 183 -27.50 6.78 -3.94
C ILE A 183 -28.46 7.86 -3.43
N GLU A 184 -29.19 7.56 -2.40
CA GLU A 184 -30.12 8.48 -1.73
C GLU A 184 -29.88 8.48 -0.24
N LEU A 185 -29.61 9.63 0.31
CA LEU A 185 -29.65 9.87 1.74
C LEU A 185 -31.04 10.35 2.12
N GLN A 186 -31.68 9.70 3.08
CA GLN A 186 -33.03 10.01 3.56
C GLN A 186 -33.01 10.37 5.04
N ALA A 187 -33.81 11.33 5.44
CA ALA A 187 -34.23 11.44 6.83
C ALA A 187 -35.23 10.30 7.12
N ALA A 188 -34.98 9.55 8.17
CA ALA A 188 -35.85 8.44 8.57
C ALA A 188 -37.25 8.93 8.95
N LYS A 189 -38.24 8.07 8.75
CA LYS A 189 -39.60 8.33 9.26
C LYS A 189 -39.57 8.40 10.78
N THR A 190 -40.23 9.43 11.31
CA THR A 190 -40.51 9.58 12.74
C THR A 190 -42.00 9.52 13.03
N ALA A 191 -42.39 9.59 14.30
CA ALA A 191 -43.79 9.66 14.67
C ALA A 191 -44.46 10.97 14.16
N GLN A 192 -43.65 12.03 13.92
CA GLN A 192 -44.12 13.36 13.56
C GLN A 192 -43.91 13.68 12.08
N ALA A 193 -43.03 12.94 11.37
CA ALA A 193 -42.68 13.25 9.97
C ALA A 193 -42.51 11.98 9.13
N ALA A 194 -42.98 12.05 7.89
CA ALA A 194 -42.69 11.02 6.89
C ALA A 194 -41.22 11.05 6.50
N ALA A 195 -40.69 9.90 6.05
CA ALA A 195 -39.36 9.84 5.46
C ALA A 195 -39.27 10.72 4.22
N LYS A 196 -38.13 11.37 4.01
CA LYS A 196 -37.91 12.25 2.87
C LYS A 196 -36.46 12.24 2.41
N THR A 197 -36.23 12.57 1.14
CA THR A 197 -34.90 12.73 0.56
C THR A 197 -34.18 13.90 1.23
N VAL A 198 -32.94 13.66 1.66
CA VAL A 198 -31.99 14.68 2.14
C VAL A 198 -31.04 15.05 1.01
N ASP A 199 -30.44 14.04 0.36
CA ASP A 199 -29.62 14.23 -0.81
C ASP A 199 -29.72 13.02 -1.74
N PHE A 200 -29.43 13.23 -3.03
CA PHE A 200 -29.62 12.22 -4.06
C PHE A 200 -28.64 12.41 -5.22
N VAL A 201 -28.14 11.30 -5.72
CA VAL A 201 -27.38 11.25 -6.98
C VAL A 201 -27.76 9.99 -7.73
N ARG A 202 -27.82 10.10 -9.04
CA ARG A 202 -27.92 8.95 -9.96
C ARG A 202 -27.02 9.14 -11.18
N PHE A 203 -26.52 8.04 -11.69
CA PHE A 203 -25.55 8.03 -12.77
C PHE A 203 -25.83 6.91 -13.78
N GLY A 204 -25.21 7.03 -14.94
CA GLY A 204 -25.37 6.09 -16.04
C GLY A 204 -26.82 5.96 -16.49
N ALA A 205 -27.27 4.74 -16.73
CA ALA A 205 -28.61 4.44 -17.24
C ALA A 205 -29.70 4.37 -16.14
N SER A 206 -29.42 4.78 -14.89
CA SER A 206 -30.40 4.68 -13.81
C SER A 206 -31.63 5.56 -14.05
N THR A 207 -32.82 4.98 -13.84
CA THR A 207 -34.10 5.67 -13.90
C THR A 207 -34.74 5.84 -12.51
N THR A 208 -34.06 5.42 -11.47
CA THR A 208 -34.58 5.46 -10.11
C THR A 208 -34.89 6.90 -9.69
N ALA A 209 -36.08 7.13 -9.18
CA ALA A 209 -36.50 8.42 -8.67
C ALA A 209 -36.20 8.52 -7.15
N PRO A 210 -35.85 9.74 -6.66
CA PRO A 210 -35.78 9.98 -5.23
C PRO A 210 -37.16 9.83 -4.57
N LEU A 211 -37.17 9.59 -3.26
CA LEU A 211 -38.39 9.49 -2.47
C LEU A 211 -39.20 10.79 -2.50
N THR A 212 -38.53 11.92 -2.38
CA THR A 212 -39.13 13.25 -2.53
C THR A 212 -39.10 13.63 -4.01
N LYS A 213 -40.27 13.76 -4.62
CA LYS A 213 -40.41 14.15 -6.03
C LYS A 213 -39.66 15.47 -6.32
N ASN A 214 -39.08 15.53 -7.51
CA ASN A 214 -38.33 16.67 -8.03
C ASN A 214 -37.02 17.01 -7.31
N TYR A 215 -36.53 16.12 -6.45
CA TYR A 215 -35.22 16.33 -5.82
C TYR A 215 -34.06 16.21 -6.83
N TRP A 216 -34.25 15.51 -7.93
CA TRP A 216 -33.32 15.38 -9.04
C TRP A 216 -33.97 15.81 -10.34
N VAL A 217 -33.31 16.73 -11.07
CA VAL A 217 -33.81 17.28 -12.34
C VAL A 217 -32.75 17.11 -13.43
N GLY A 218 -33.19 16.77 -14.62
CA GLY A 218 -32.34 16.68 -15.79
C GLY A 218 -31.60 15.35 -15.97
N ALA A 219 -30.46 15.42 -16.65
CA ALA A 219 -29.65 14.26 -16.99
C ALA A 219 -29.00 13.59 -15.78
N ASN A 220 -28.60 12.34 -15.95
CA ASN A 220 -27.77 11.65 -14.95
C ASN A 220 -26.31 12.11 -15.05
N VAL A 221 -25.55 11.88 -13.97
CA VAL A 221 -24.09 11.91 -14.06
C VAL A 221 -23.62 10.81 -15.03
N PRO A 222 -22.55 11.00 -15.80
CA PRO A 222 -22.01 9.95 -16.65
C PRO A 222 -21.77 8.65 -15.88
N ALA A 223 -21.83 7.52 -16.59
CA ALA A 223 -21.46 6.23 -16.04
C ALA A 223 -19.97 6.19 -15.73
N PHE A 224 -19.58 5.41 -14.74
CA PHE A 224 -18.18 5.04 -14.56
C PHE A 224 -17.68 4.22 -15.74
N ALA A 225 -16.40 4.28 -16.02
CA ALA A 225 -15.79 3.43 -17.03
C ALA A 225 -15.95 1.95 -16.70
N THR A 226 -15.96 1.12 -17.72
CA THR A 226 -15.98 -0.34 -17.53
C THR A 226 -14.61 -0.79 -17.06
N PRO A 227 -14.52 -1.64 -16.02
CA PRO A 227 -13.25 -2.17 -15.55
C PRO A 227 -12.50 -2.89 -16.66
N ALA A 228 -11.20 -2.65 -16.77
CA ALA A 228 -10.38 -3.39 -17.69
C ALA A 228 -10.17 -4.84 -17.23
N ALA A 229 -9.79 -5.70 -18.20
CA ALA A 229 -9.41 -7.08 -17.89
C ALA A 229 -8.11 -7.18 -17.07
N THR A 230 -7.33 -6.11 -17.02
CA THR A 230 -6.03 -6.00 -16.33
C THR A 230 -6.16 -5.10 -15.10
N TYR A 231 -6.79 -5.59 -14.07
CA TYR A 231 -6.91 -4.90 -12.80
C TYR A 231 -5.88 -5.47 -11.80
N VAL A 232 -5.07 -4.61 -11.21
CA VAL A 232 -4.24 -4.98 -10.07
C VAL A 232 -5.06 -4.76 -8.80
N GLY A 233 -5.67 -5.82 -8.33
CA GLY A 233 -6.49 -5.77 -7.13
C GLY A 233 -5.65 -5.97 -5.87
N SER A 234 -6.09 -5.37 -4.79
CA SER A 234 -5.73 -5.79 -3.45
C SER A 234 -6.74 -6.83 -2.97
N GLN A 235 -6.30 -7.91 -2.32
CA GLN A 235 -7.20 -8.76 -1.52
C GLN A 235 -7.69 -8.04 -0.28
N SER A 236 -7.30 -6.80 -0.13
CA SER A 236 -7.80 -6.01 0.96
C SER A 236 -9.30 -6.15 1.06
N LEU A 237 -9.72 -6.41 2.25
CA LEU A 237 -11.11 -6.53 2.62
C LEU A 237 -11.75 -5.18 2.80
N ASP A 238 -10.97 -4.13 2.69
CA ASP A 238 -11.42 -2.77 2.83
C ASP A 238 -11.75 -2.18 1.46
N PRO A 239 -13.00 -1.77 1.22
CA PRO A 239 -13.40 -1.17 -0.05
C PRO A 239 -12.68 0.15 -0.34
N LEU A 240 -12.12 0.82 0.66
CA LEU A 240 -11.36 2.05 0.48
C LEU A 240 -9.99 1.84 -0.15
N ASP A 241 -9.48 0.61 -0.17
CA ASP A 241 -8.25 0.29 -0.90
C ASP A 241 -8.46 0.25 -2.43
N THR A 242 -9.71 0.34 -2.89
CA THR A 242 -10.04 0.42 -4.31
C THR A 242 -10.30 1.87 -4.68
N HIS A 243 -9.46 2.43 -5.54
CA HIS A 243 -9.43 3.87 -5.83
C HIS A 243 -9.31 4.18 -7.33
N ASP A 244 -10.18 3.60 -8.16
CA ASP A 244 -10.17 3.88 -9.60
C ASP A 244 -10.83 5.21 -9.97
N GLN A 245 -12.14 5.24 -9.94
CA GLN A 245 -12.92 6.44 -10.23
C GLN A 245 -13.96 6.68 -9.17
N SER A 246 -14.27 7.94 -8.95
CA SER A 246 -15.43 8.36 -8.20
C SER A 246 -16.14 9.53 -8.86
N ILE A 247 -17.39 9.73 -8.51
CA ILE A 247 -18.11 10.98 -8.78
C ILE A 247 -18.15 11.81 -7.51
N VAL A 248 -17.69 13.04 -7.60
CA VAL A 248 -17.49 13.92 -6.45
C VAL A 248 -18.19 15.25 -6.61
N ARG A 249 -18.59 15.85 -5.49
CA ARG A 249 -18.77 17.28 -5.39
C ARG A 249 -17.44 17.91 -4.99
N LEU A 250 -16.78 18.57 -5.93
CA LEU A 250 -15.50 19.20 -5.66
C LEU A 250 -15.62 20.25 -4.54
N ASN A 251 -14.66 20.24 -3.63
CA ASN A 251 -14.69 21.10 -2.45
C ASN A 251 -14.63 22.59 -2.83
N SER A 252 -13.89 22.94 -3.89
CA SER A 252 -13.73 24.29 -4.42
C SER A 252 -15.02 24.87 -5.01
N THR A 253 -15.93 24.00 -5.51
CA THR A 253 -17.17 24.40 -6.19
C THR A 253 -18.40 23.71 -5.61
N PHE A 254 -18.37 23.33 -4.34
CA PHE A 254 -19.39 22.49 -3.72
C PHE A 254 -20.79 23.10 -3.86
N THR A 255 -21.57 22.53 -4.77
CA THR A 255 -22.94 22.95 -5.07
C THR A 255 -23.93 21.81 -4.81
N VAL A 256 -25.18 22.16 -4.56
CA VAL A 256 -26.28 21.23 -4.32
C VAL A 256 -27.52 21.77 -5.02
N THR A 257 -27.55 21.60 -6.35
CA THR A 257 -28.69 22.03 -7.18
C THR A 257 -29.65 20.90 -7.50
N GLY A 258 -29.26 19.64 -7.22
CA GLY A 258 -30.05 18.45 -7.55
C GLY A 258 -30.00 18.11 -9.04
N THR A 259 -28.88 18.37 -9.66
CA THR A 259 -28.62 18.06 -11.07
C THR A 259 -27.25 17.39 -11.23
N SER A 260 -27.00 16.82 -12.39
CA SER A 260 -25.69 16.24 -12.70
C SER A 260 -24.55 17.25 -12.70
N THR A 261 -24.82 18.54 -12.82
CA THR A 261 -23.80 19.60 -12.80
C THR A 261 -23.19 19.84 -11.42
N ASP A 262 -23.78 19.28 -10.36
CA ASP A 262 -23.20 19.30 -9.02
C ASP A 262 -21.98 18.36 -8.89
N TRP A 263 -21.78 17.49 -9.88
CA TRP A 263 -20.90 16.32 -9.80
C TRP A 263 -19.84 16.30 -10.90
N THR A 264 -18.68 15.80 -10.54
CA THR A 264 -17.54 15.62 -11.45
C THR A 264 -17.04 14.19 -11.33
N LEU A 265 -16.72 13.53 -12.45
CA LEU A 265 -16.04 12.25 -12.48
C LEU A 265 -14.54 12.49 -12.34
N VAL A 266 -13.90 11.86 -11.37
CA VAL A 266 -12.46 11.96 -11.08
C VAL A 266 -11.80 10.59 -11.08
N ASP A 267 -10.50 10.55 -11.41
CA ASP A 267 -9.69 9.33 -11.47
C ASP A 267 -8.91 9.07 -10.17
N PHE A 268 -8.98 10.00 -9.22
CA PHE A 268 -8.30 9.90 -7.93
C PHE A 268 -9.31 10.20 -6.80
N PRO A 269 -9.98 9.18 -6.26
CA PRO A 269 -10.92 9.30 -5.15
C PRO A 269 -10.24 9.79 -3.86
N THR A 270 -10.97 10.56 -3.07
CA THR A 270 -10.48 11.23 -1.86
C THR A 270 -11.23 10.84 -0.59
N PRO A 271 -11.34 9.53 -0.26
CA PRO A 271 -12.16 9.06 0.85
C PRO A 271 -11.72 9.63 2.20
N GLY A 272 -12.68 10.06 3.01
CA GLY A 272 -12.46 10.50 4.38
C GLY A 272 -12.05 11.97 4.53
N GLY A 273 -12.03 12.74 3.44
CA GLY A 273 -11.62 14.13 3.46
C GLY A 273 -12.24 15.00 2.36
N PRO A 274 -11.76 16.23 2.18
CA PRO A 274 -12.25 17.11 1.13
C PRO A 274 -11.94 16.55 -0.28
N ASN A 275 -12.89 16.70 -1.20
CA ASN A 275 -12.71 16.39 -2.61
C ASN A 275 -11.89 17.49 -3.29
N ASP A 276 -10.58 17.47 -3.08
CA ASP A 276 -9.65 18.53 -3.50
C ASP A 276 -8.84 18.16 -4.76
N VAL A 277 -8.98 16.95 -5.26
CA VAL A 277 -8.36 16.49 -6.52
C VAL A 277 -9.35 16.69 -7.68
N ALA A 278 -8.97 17.51 -8.65
CA ALA A 278 -9.81 17.83 -9.80
C ALA A 278 -9.81 16.69 -10.85
N ALA A 279 -10.78 16.73 -11.76
CA ALA A 279 -10.77 15.84 -12.92
C ALA A 279 -9.64 16.19 -13.89
N GLY A 280 -9.09 15.19 -14.56
CA GLY A 280 -8.09 15.35 -15.61
C GLY A 280 -6.72 15.81 -15.14
N VAL A 281 -6.43 15.67 -13.84
CA VAL A 281 -5.07 15.86 -13.31
C VAL A 281 -4.13 14.76 -13.80
N THR A 282 -2.84 15.08 -13.91
CA THR A 282 -1.79 14.14 -14.33
C THR A 282 -1.08 13.53 -13.13
N ASP A 283 -0.61 12.31 -13.32
CA ASP A 283 0.34 11.58 -12.50
C ASP A 283 1.52 11.25 -13.40
N SER A 284 2.50 12.15 -13.47
CA SER A 284 3.57 12.11 -14.48
C SER A 284 4.65 11.07 -14.18
N ASP A 285 4.81 10.69 -12.93
CA ASP A 285 5.77 9.69 -12.46
C ASP A 285 5.15 8.31 -12.20
N HIS A 286 3.82 8.21 -12.32
CA HIS A 286 3.05 6.96 -12.25
C HIS A 286 3.15 6.23 -10.90
N ASP A 287 3.16 6.96 -9.81
CA ASP A 287 3.14 6.40 -8.45
C ASP A 287 1.73 6.30 -7.84
N GLY A 288 0.70 6.74 -8.58
CA GLY A 288 -0.69 6.71 -8.15
C GLY A 288 -1.15 7.99 -7.43
N ILE A 289 -0.29 9.00 -7.33
CA ILE A 289 -0.58 10.27 -6.68
C ILE A 289 -0.49 11.38 -7.73
N PRO A 290 -1.53 12.18 -7.95
CA PRO A 290 -1.50 13.21 -8.97
C PRO A 290 -0.49 14.33 -8.63
N ASP A 291 0.20 14.85 -9.65
CA ASP A 291 1.22 15.91 -9.52
C ASP A 291 0.73 17.11 -8.73
N THR A 292 -0.54 17.49 -8.93
CA THR A 292 -1.16 18.63 -8.24
C THR A 292 -1.25 18.43 -6.74
N ALA A 293 -1.43 17.21 -6.25
CA ALA A 293 -1.49 16.89 -4.83
C ALA A 293 -0.08 16.89 -4.19
N LYS A 294 0.96 16.66 -5.00
CA LYS A 294 2.38 16.68 -4.57
C LYS A 294 3.03 18.07 -4.70
N ALA A 295 2.33 19.04 -5.28
CA ALA A 295 2.81 20.41 -5.41
C ALA A 295 2.66 21.19 -4.10
N ALA A 296 3.52 22.22 -3.91
CA ALA A 296 3.41 23.09 -2.74
C ALA A 296 2.04 23.78 -2.67
N GLY A 297 1.34 23.58 -1.56
CA GLY A 297 -0.05 24.08 -1.35
C GLY A 297 -1.13 23.21 -1.98
N GLY A 298 -0.77 22.11 -2.66
CA GLY A 298 -1.70 21.06 -3.06
C GLY A 298 -2.01 20.12 -1.90
N THR A 299 -3.16 19.42 -1.99
CA THR A 299 -3.56 18.42 -0.99
C THR A 299 -4.20 17.21 -1.68
N TYR A 300 -4.23 16.08 -0.98
CA TYR A 300 -4.99 14.89 -1.31
C TYR A 300 -5.89 14.54 -0.13
N ALA A 301 -7.19 14.63 -0.31
CA ALA A 301 -8.14 14.46 0.79
C ALA A 301 -7.79 15.33 2.03
N GLY A 302 -7.25 16.53 1.80
CA GLY A 302 -6.78 17.44 2.84
C GLY A 302 -5.43 17.09 3.45
N LEU A 303 -4.71 16.10 2.95
CA LEU A 303 -3.33 15.77 3.37
C LEU A 303 -2.33 16.59 2.54
N ASP A 304 -1.44 17.30 3.20
CA ASP A 304 -0.33 18.03 2.58
C ASP A 304 0.84 17.08 2.29
N LEU A 305 0.80 16.44 1.11
CA LEU A 305 1.81 15.45 0.72
C LEU A 305 3.16 16.12 0.43
N TYR A 306 3.15 17.40 0.02
CA TYR A 306 4.39 18.16 -0.17
C TYR A 306 5.14 18.32 1.16
N ALA A 307 4.43 18.65 2.23
CA ALA A 307 5.02 18.73 3.59
C ALA A 307 5.49 17.35 4.09
N MET A 308 4.86 16.26 3.64
CA MET A 308 5.28 14.88 3.93
C MET A 308 6.48 14.41 3.09
N GLY A 309 6.97 15.21 2.13
CA GLY A 309 8.17 14.93 1.34
C GLY A 309 7.92 14.64 -0.14
N ALA A 310 6.68 14.47 -0.59
CA ALA A 310 6.36 14.19 -1.99
C ALA A 310 6.66 15.37 -2.91
N ARG A 311 7.01 15.08 -4.16
CA ARG A 311 7.30 16.09 -5.19
C ARG A 311 6.74 15.68 -6.54
N PRO A 312 6.17 16.59 -7.34
CA PRO A 312 5.77 16.29 -8.71
C PRO A 312 6.95 15.75 -9.53
N GLY A 313 6.74 14.70 -10.29
CA GLY A 313 7.76 14.03 -11.09
C GLY A 313 8.73 13.14 -10.31
N GLN A 314 8.48 12.91 -9.04
CA GLN A 314 9.21 11.98 -8.18
C GLN A 314 8.29 10.80 -7.83
N LYS A 315 8.75 9.57 -8.03
CA LYS A 315 8.01 8.39 -7.56
C LYS A 315 8.05 8.34 -6.05
N ASP A 316 6.90 8.56 -5.42
CA ASP A 316 6.74 8.60 -3.96
C ASP A 316 6.03 7.35 -3.46
N MET A 317 6.63 6.64 -2.51
CA MET A 317 6.04 5.49 -1.86
C MET A 317 5.85 5.77 -0.37
N PHE A 318 4.60 5.95 0.05
CA PHE A 318 4.26 6.21 1.45
C PHE A 318 3.99 4.90 2.19
N ILE A 319 4.55 4.76 3.39
CA ILE A 319 4.42 3.57 4.24
C ILE A 319 4.15 3.99 5.67
N GLN A 320 2.94 3.70 6.17
CA GLN A 320 2.66 3.81 7.60
C GLN A 320 3.13 2.55 8.30
N LEU A 321 3.93 2.71 9.35
CA LEU A 321 4.43 1.62 10.19
C LEU A 321 3.87 1.72 11.60
N ASP A 322 3.04 0.76 11.96
CA ASP A 322 2.66 0.53 13.35
C ASP A 322 3.58 -0.51 13.99
N TYR A 323 3.80 -0.43 15.29
CA TYR A 323 4.62 -1.37 16.04
C TYR A 323 4.00 -1.68 17.39
N MET A 324 4.07 -2.93 17.81
CA MET A 324 3.56 -3.34 19.12
C MET A 324 4.50 -2.87 20.24
N GLY A 325 3.93 -2.28 21.27
CA GLY A 325 4.59 -1.88 22.49
C GLY A 325 5.15 -3.06 23.30
N ASN A 326 5.68 -2.78 24.46
CA ASN A 326 6.28 -3.78 25.33
C ASN A 326 5.22 -4.76 25.89
N ASP A 327 5.65 -6.00 26.07
CA ASP A 327 4.89 -7.00 26.82
C ASP A 327 5.05 -6.75 28.32
N ALA A 328 4.01 -6.20 28.95
CA ALA A 328 4.04 -5.90 30.40
C ALA A 328 4.17 -7.15 31.28
N SER A 329 3.89 -8.34 30.74
CA SER A 329 4.00 -9.61 31.46
C SER A 329 5.37 -10.27 31.33
N ALA A 330 6.23 -9.81 30.41
CA ALA A 330 7.52 -10.40 30.14
C ALA A 330 8.62 -9.76 31.01
N ALA A 331 9.42 -10.58 31.69
CA ALA A 331 10.58 -10.12 32.45
C ALA A 331 11.66 -9.48 31.55
N THR A 332 11.78 -9.97 30.30
CA THR A 332 12.67 -9.42 29.28
C THR A 332 11.90 -9.25 27.98
N GLN A 333 12.14 -8.14 27.30
CA GLN A 333 11.50 -7.85 26.02
C GLN A 333 12.20 -8.58 24.88
N ASP A 334 11.45 -8.94 23.84
CA ASP A 334 12.00 -9.43 22.59
C ASP A 334 12.65 -8.27 21.82
N SER A 335 13.99 -8.28 21.76
CA SER A 335 14.77 -7.22 21.14
C SER A 335 14.52 -7.07 19.62
N ALA A 336 14.24 -8.18 18.93
CA ALA A 336 14.07 -8.17 17.49
C ALA A 336 12.84 -7.37 17.02
N ARG A 337 11.84 -7.19 17.90
CA ARG A 337 10.59 -6.50 17.62
C ARG A 337 10.68 -4.97 17.70
N GLN A 338 11.68 -4.46 18.41
CA GLN A 338 11.81 -3.02 18.66
C GLN A 338 12.29 -2.30 17.39
N LEU A 339 11.37 -1.64 16.68
CA LEU A 339 11.63 -0.94 15.42
C LEU A 339 12.80 0.05 15.54
N GLN A 340 13.74 -0.02 14.57
CA GLN A 340 14.94 0.78 14.50
C GLN A 340 14.88 1.76 13.33
N GLU A 341 15.29 3.01 13.57
CA GLU A 341 15.35 4.05 12.55
C GLU A 341 16.33 3.68 11.43
N ALA A 342 17.50 3.15 11.79
CA ALA A 342 18.52 2.72 10.83
C ALA A 342 18.02 1.62 9.87
N SER A 343 17.04 0.80 10.28
CA SER A 343 16.43 -0.20 9.40
C SER A 343 15.63 0.45 8.29
N LEU A 344 14.90 1.50 8.61
CA LEU A 344 14.10 2.26 7.64
C LEU A 344 15.00 3.03 6.67
N THR A 345 16.04 3.66 7.22
CA THR A 345 17.05 4.37 6.43
C THR A 345 17.74 3.43 5.43
N LYS A 346 18.09 2.20 5.87
CA LYS A 346 18.71 1.19 5.00
C LYS A 346 17.77 0.79 3.86
N MET A 347 16.49 0.57 4.12
CA MET A 347 15.51 0.27 3.07
C MET A 347 15.31 1.45 2.13
N ALA A 348 15.16 2.67 2.63
CA ALA A 348 15.02 3.86 1.78
C ALA A 348 16.24 4.05 0.86
N ALA A 349 17.45 3.78 1.37
CA ALA A 349 18.68 3.85 0.60
C ALA A 349 18.75 2.82 -0.54
N ALA A 350 18.11 1.64 -0.39
CA ALA A 350 18.04 0.64 -1.46
C ALA A 350 17.11 1.06 -2.61
N PHE A 351 16.06 1.84 -2.34
CA PHE A 351 15.14 2.34 -3.37
C PHE A 351 15.64 3.60 -4.09
N ALA A 352 16.46 4.41 -3.44
CA ALA A 352 16.90 5.69 -3.98
C ALA A 352 17.62 5.62 -5.35
N PRO A 353 18.53 4.65 -5.64
CA PRO A 353 19.16 4.51 -6.95
C PRO A 353 18.16 4.23 -8.09
N HIS A 354 16.97 3.75 -7.77
CA HIS A 354 15.90 3.44 -8.71
C HIS A 354 14.86 4.56 -8.82
N HIS A 355 15.21 5.75 -8.32
CA HIS A 355 14.37 6.96 -8.37
C HIS A 355 13.01 6.79 -7.67
N ILE A 356 12.96 5.97 -6.63
CA ILE A 356 11.79 5.80 -5.75
C ILE A 356 12.14 6.34 -4.38
N VAL A 357 11.38 7.34 -3.92
CA VAL A 357 11.53 7.91 -2.58
C VAL A 357 10.54 7.26 -1.63
N VAL A 358 11.04 6.67 -0.58
CA VAL A 358 10.22 5.99 0.42
C VAL A 358 9.99 6.92 1.61
N HIS A 359 8.73 7.24 1.86
CA HIS A 359 8.27 8.07 2.97
C HIS A 359 7.69 7.18 4.07
N PHE A 360 8.50 6.84 5.05
CA PHE A 360 8.00 6.11 6.22
C PHE A 360 7.30 7.05 7.18
N ASP A 361 6.26 6.54 7.82
CA ASP A 361 5.61 7.16 8.97
C ASP A 361 5.56 6.17 10.14
N ALA A 362 6.46 6.32 11.08
CA ALA A 362 6.52 5.57 12.33
C ALA A 362 5.95 6.38 13.51
N GLY A 363 5.28 7.49 13.19
CA GLY A 363 4.75 8.43 14.17
C GLY A 363 5.80 8.93 15.15
N THR A 364 5.43 9.05 16.41
CA THR A 364 6.32 9.58 17.44
C THR A 364 7.43 8.62 17.90
N ARG A 365 7.73 7.56 17.13
CA ARG A 365 8.75 6.57 17.51
C ARG A 365 10.15 7.17 17.62
N PHE A 366 10.55 8.01 16.67
CA PHE A 366 11.91 8.56 16.58
C PHE A 366 11.97 10.08 16.79
N SER A 367 10.86 10.77 16.63
CA SER A 367 10.72 12.21 16.89
C SER A 367 9.38 12.50 17.55
N ALA A 368 9.37 13.32 18.56
CA ALA A 368 8.14 13.71 19.28
C ALA A 368 7.25 14.70 18.50
N LYS A 369 7.75 15.23 17.38
CA LYS A 369 7.04 16.17 16.51
C LYS A 369 7.11 15.67 15.08
N VAL A 370 6.22 16.17 14.23
CA VAL A 370 6.32 15.95 12.78
C VAL A 370 7.72 16.32 12.30
N ASP A 371 8.39 15.32 11.72
CA ASP A 371 9.77 15.41 11.24
C ASP A 371 10.00 14.31 10.20
N THR A 372 10.00 14.70 8.94
CA THR A 372 10.16 13.75 7.82
C THR A 372 11.53 13.08 7.80
N ALA A 373 12.57 13.73 8.35
CA ALA A 373 13.90 13.15 8.44
C ALA A 373 13.99 12.03 9.48
N HIS A 374 13.07 12.01 10.44
CA HIS A 374 12.94 11.01 11.50
C HIS A 374 11.64 10.21 11.40
N TYR A 375 11.10 10.07 10.17
CA TYR A 375 9.97 9.20 9.86
C TYR A 375 8.71 9.45 10.72
N ASN A 376 8.42 10.73 11.01
CA ASN A 376 7.20 11.15 11.67
C ASN A 376 6.44 12.13 10.75
N LEU A 377 5.37 11.66 10.10
CA LEU A 377 4.62 12.46 9.13
C LEU A 377 3.33 13.08 9.71
N ASP A 378 2.83 12.60 10.84
CA ASP A 378 1.54 13.05 11.40
C ASP A 378 1.60 13.51 12.86
N GLY A 379 2.69 13.24 13.56
CA GLY A 379 2.84 13.57 14.98
C GLY A 379 2.06 12.65 15.93
N ALA A 380 1.39 11.61 15.41
CA ALA A 380 0.63 10.66 16.20
C ALA A 380 1.51 9.51 16.72
N SER A 381 1.05 8.78 17.74
CA SER A 381 1.70 7.56 18.18
C SER A 381 1.27 6.38 17.31
N HIS A 382 2.24 5.69 16.74
CA HIS A 382 2.07 4.43 16.02
C HIS A 382 2.37 3.20 16.89
N GLU A 383 2.60 3.39 18.17
CA GLU A 383 2.68 2.30 19.13
C GLU A 383 1.30 1.69 19.37
N ARG A 384 1.20 0.36 19.20
CA ARG A 384 -0.03 -0.41 19.43
C ARG A 384 0.14 -1.27 20.68
N THR A 385 -0.95 -1.48 21.38
CA THR A 385 -0.96 -2.38 22.54
C THR A 385 -0.37 -3.73 22.15
N PHE A 386 0.49 -4.26 23.02
CA PHE A 386 1.09 -5.57 22.81
C PHE A 386 0.02 -6.64 22.60
N GLY A 387 0.22 -7.42 21.55
CA GLY A 387 -0.54 -8.63 21.23
C GLY A 387 0.40 -9.82 21.11
N LYS A 388 0.02 -10.96 21.67
CA LYS A 388 0.82 -12.18 21.61
C LYS A 388 1.08 -12.64 20.18
N CYS A 389 0.08 -12.47 19.32
CA CYS A 389 0.16 -12.78 17.90
C CYS A 389 -0.69 -11.84 17.04
N ALA A 390 -0.22 -11.62 15.81
CA ALA A 390 -0.97 -11.00 14.73
C ALA A 390 -0.92 -11.88 13.49
N GLN A 391 -1.99 -11.92 12.71
CA GLN A 391 -2.10 -12.78 11.55
C GLN A 391 -2.72 -12.05 10.34
N MET A 392 -2.24 -12.41 9.15
CA MET A 392 -2.97 -12.26 7.92
C MET A 392 -3.79 -13.53 7.74
N SER A 393 -5.08 -13.53 8.02
CA SER A 393 -5.84 -14.75 7.91
C SER A 393 -6.07 -15.14 6.45
N ALA A 394 -5.31 -16.12 5.97
CA ALA A 394 -5.60 -16.85 4.74
C ALA A 394 -5.17 -18.29 4.89
N SER A 395 -5.93 -19.19 4.29
CA SER A 395 -5.46 -20.56 4.08
C SER A 395 -4.59 -20.62 2.82
N ALA A 396 -3.74 -21.63 2.72
CA ALA A 396 -2.96 -21.94 1.53
C ALA A 396 -3.81 -22.15 0.26
N THR A 397 -5.12 -22.29 0.39
CA THR A 397 -6.09 -22.45 -0.69
C THR A 397 -6.80 -21.16 -1.08
N GLY A 398 -6.42 -20.01 -0.48
CA GLY A 398 -7.10 -18.73 -0.72
C GLY A 398 -8.43 -18.56 0.01
N SER A 399 -8.96 -19.60 0.65
CA SER A 399 -10.11 -19.49 1.54
C SER A 399 -9.64 -18.98 2.92
N ARG A 400 -10.35 -18.01 3.45
CA ARG A 400 -10.00 -17.42 4.75
C ARG A 400 -10.34 -18.35 5.87
N THR A 401 -9.32 -18.81 6.56
CA THR A 401 -9.51 -19.46 7.86
C THR A 401 -9.83 -18.41 8.93
N ALA A 402 -10.57 -18.79 9.94
CA ALA A 402 -10.69 -17.99 11.14
C ALA A 402 -9.28 -17.75 11.73
N LEU A 403 -9.11 -16.57 12.34
CA LEU A 403 -7.91 -16.31 13.14
C LEU A 403 -7.76 -17.36 14.23
N ASP A 404 -6.54 -17.71 14.53
CA ASP A 404 -6.25 -18.51 15.72
C ASP A 404 -6.72 -17.77 16.99
N ASN A 405 -7.13 -18.55 17.98
CA ASN A 405 -7.64 -17.98 19.22
C ASN A 405 -6.60 -17.10 19.90
N GLY A 406 -6.97 -15.87 20.20
CA GLY A 406 -6.11 -14.88 20.84
C GLY A 406 -5.21 -14.08 19.89
N CYS A 407 -5.25 -14.35 18.58
CA CYS A 407 -4.56 -13.53 17.57
C CYS A 407 -5.45 -12.40 17.07
N THR A 408 -4.83 -11.29 16.68
CA THR A 408 -5.49 -10.13 16.07
C THR A 408 -5.15 -10.05 14.58
N SER A 409 -6.10 -9.71 13.75
CA SER A 409 -5.87 -9.53 12.33
C SER A 409 -5.13 -8.23 12.05
N ILE A 410 -4.16 -8.26 11.11
CA ILE A 410 -3.55 -7.03 10.58
C ILE A 410 -4.60 -6.13 9.93
N TYR A 411 -5.64 -6.69 9.31
CA TYR A 411 -6.74 -5.93 8.72
C TYR A 411 -7.56 -5.17 9.77
N GLN A 412 -7.65 -5.72 10.99
CA GLN A 412 -8.28 -5.03 12.11
C GLN A 412 -7.43 -3.85 12.57
N TYR A 413 -6.11 -4.01 12.68
CA TYR A 413 -5.20 -2.89 12.95
C TYR A 413 -5.30 -1.83 11.88
N TYR A 414 -5.22 -2.23 10.61
CA TYR A 414 -5.35 -1.32 9.47
C TYR A 414 -6.65 -0.51 9.52
N SER A 415 -7.79 -1.19 9.65
CA SER A 415 -9.10 -0.52 9.68
C SER A 415 -9.30 0.34 10.91
N GLN A 416 -8.60 0.08 12.00
CA GLN A 416 -8.72 0.84 13.24
C GLN A 416 -7.76 2.04 13.30
N TYR A 417 -6.57 1.93 12.72
CA TYR A 417 -5.50 2.89 12.96
C TYR A 417 -5.02 3.64 11.71
N VAL A 418 -5.33 3.17 10.50
CA VAL A 418 -4.97 3.91 9.28
C VAL A 418 -6.10 4.87 8.91
N ASP A 419 -5.77 6.15 8.87
CA ASP A 419 -6.71 7.21 8.45
C ASP A 419 -7.28 6.89 7.05
N PRO A 420 -8.61 6.94 6.84
CA PRO A 420 -9.21 6.67 5.53
C PRO A 420 -8.59 7.48 4.38
N ARG A 421 -8.18 8.72 4.65
CA ARG A 421 -7.54 9.60 3.66
C ARG A 421 -6.22 9.06 3.11
N ARG A 422 -5.53 8.21 3.89
CA ARG A 422 -4.24 7.58 3.52
C ARG A 422 -4.43 6.33 2.67
N ARG A 423 -5.58 5.66 2.76
CA ARG A 423 -5.78 4.31 2.20
C ARG A 423 -5.66 4.24 0.68
N ALA A 424 -5.84 5.36 -0.01
CA ALA A 424 -5.70 5.44 -1.46
C ALA A 424 -4.24 5.24 -1.95
N PHE A 425 -3.23 5.56 -1.13
CA PHE A 425 -1.82 5.55 -1.58
C PHE A 425 -0.80 5.14 -0.51
N PHE A 426 -1.17 5.07 0.78
CA PHE A 426 -0.28 4.53 1.81
C PHE A 426 -0.31 3.01 1.81
N ARG A 427 0.87 2.41 1.91
CA ARG A 427 1.04 1.03 2.33
C ARG A 427 1.09 0.96 3.84
N TYR A 428 0.80 -0.21 4.40
CA TYR A 428 0.75 -0.41 5.84
C TYR A 428 1.64 -1.58 6.28
N GLY A 429 2.51 -1.34 7.24
CA GLY A 429 3.33 -2.36 7.88
C GLY A 429 3.06 -2.44 9.38
N LEU A 430 2.98 -3.66 9.92
CA LEU A 430 2.87 -3.90 11.35
C LEU A 430 4.07 -4.72 11.85
N PHE A 431 4.85 -4.15 12.75
CA PHE A 431 5.85 -4.89 13.53
C PHE A 431 5.17 -5.54 14.73
N ALA A 432 4.91 -6.82 14.65
CA ALA A 432 4.24 -7.59 15.67
C ALA A 432 5.16 -8.63 16.36
N SER A 433 4.65 -9.30 17.39
CA SER A 433 5.46 -10.27 18.11
C SER A 433 5.60 -11.60 17.36
N SER A 434 4.50 -12.22 16.96
CA SER A 434 4.48 -13.54 16.33
C SER A 434 3.28 -13.71 15.43
N GLN A 435 3.33 -14.65 14.49
CA GLN A 435 2.19 -15.12 13.73
C GLN A 435 1.53 -16.37 14.36
N LYS A 436 2.20 -17.01 15.33
CA LYS A 436 1.69 -18.22 15.99
C LYS A 436 0.91 -17.87 17.26
N SER A 437 -0.23 -18.54 17.45
CA SER A 437 -1.11 -18.34 18.60
C SER A 437 -0.46 -18.63 19.95
N ASP A 438 0.54 -19.52 19.98
CA ASP A 438 1.35 -19.77 21.16
C ASP A 438 2.40 -18.69 21.42
N GLY A 439 2.61 -17.76 20.47
CA GLY A 439 3.61 -16.70 20.52
C GLY A 439 5.03 -17.19 20.30
N SER A 440 5.24 -18.39 19.74
CA SER A 440 6.56 -18.91 19.39
C SER A 440 7.10 -18.28 18.10
N SER A 441 8.37 -18.51 17.78
CA SER A 441 8.98 -18.10 16.51
C SER A 441 8.34 -18.80 15.31
N GLY A 442 8.26 -18.11 14.19
CA GLY A 442 7.71 -18.61 12.94
C GLY A 442 8.47 -18.10 11.72
N SER A 443 7.76 -17.71 10.66
CA SER A 443 8.33 -16.93 9.57
C SER A 443 8.69 -15.53 10.03
N SER A 444 9.58 -14.85 9.32
CA SER A 444 10.01 -13.48 9.62
C SER A 444 8.93 -12.45 9.33
N GLY A 445 8.05 -12.75 8.38
CA GLY A 445 6.95 -11.87 7.98
C GLY A 445 5.89 -12.60 7.18
N ILE A 446 4.96 -11.85 6.62
CA ILE A 446 3.93 -12.29 5.68
C ILE A 446 3.30 -11.06 5.01
N SER A 447 2.95 -11.17 3.73
CA SER A 447 2.45 -10.05 2.94
C SER A 447 1.30 -10.43 2.01
N GLU A 448 0.56 -9.41 1.57
CA GLU A 448 -0.31 -9.50 0.38
C GLU A 448 0.57 -9.50 -0.89
N LEU A 449 0.14 -10.23 -1.93
CA LEU A 449 0.84 -10.36 -3.22
C LEU A 449 -0.14 -10.20 -4.41
N PRO A 450 -0.15 -9.09 -5.14
CA PRO A 450 0.26 -7.77 -4.68
C PRO A 450 -0.75 -7.19 -3.69
N GLY A 451 -0.38 -6.14 -2.99
CA GLY A 451 -1.30 -5.49 -2.05
C GLY A 451 -0.66 -4.29 -1.38
N ASN A 452 -1.18 -3.93 -0.22
CA ASN A 452 -0.67 -2.79 0.52
C ASN A 452 -0.43 -3.07 2.02
N LYS A 453 -0.48 -4.34 2.45
CA LYS A 453 -0.31 -4.70 3.86
C LYS A 453 0.79 -5.73 4.06
N VAL A 454 1.67 -5.48 5.01
CA VAL A 454 2.76 -6.37 5.40
C VAL A 454 2.83 -6.54 6.92
N LEU A 455 3.20 -7.72 7.37
CA LEU A 455 3.36 -8.07 8.78
C LEU A 455 4.80 -8.58 8.98
N VAL A 456 5.53 -7.95 9.90
CA VAL A 456 6.89 -8.34 10.30
C VAL A 456 6.86 -8.98 11.68
N THR A 457 7.44 -10.18 11.84
CA THR A 457 7.37 -10.99 13.06
C THR A 457 8.70 -11.69 13.35
N LEU A 458 9.66 -10.94 13.86
CA LEU A 458 11.03 -11.41 14.11
C LEU A 458 11.25 -12.02 15.52
N LYS A 459 10.18 -12.45 16.20
CA LYS A 459 10.31 -13.02 17.55
C LYS A 459 11.24 -14.21 17.58
N GLY A 460 12.23 -14.10 18.45
CA GLY A 460 13.17 -15.19 18.71
C GLY A 460 14.24 -15.35 17.63
N PHE A 461 14.36 -14.40 16.70
CA PHE A 461 15.46 -14.38 15.73
C PHE A 461 16.78 -13.93 16.36
N LEU A 462 16.71 -13.13 17.42
CA LEU A 462 17.88 -12.59 18.13
C LEU A 462 17.81 -12.91 19.63
N ALA A 463 18.95 -12.76 20.29
CA ALA A 463 19.02 -12.79 21.75
C ALA A 463 18.27 -11.59 22.36
N ASN A 464 17.79 -11.74 23.61
CA ASN A 464 17.15 -10.61 24.30
C ASN A 464 18.16 -9.54 24.72
N ASN A 465 19.38 -9.96 25.10
CA ASN A 465 20.49 -9.06 25.36
C ASN A 465 21.42 -9.09 24.16
N LEU A 466 21.45 -8.02 23.38
CA LEU A 466 22.26 -7.93 22.17
C LEU A 466 23.67 -7.43 22.48
N SER A 467 24.65 -8.00 21.80
CA SER A 467 25.99 -7.42 21.63
C SER A 467 25.93 -6.28 20.58
N ALA A 468 27.04 -5.61 20.34
CA ALA A 468 27.15 -4.65 19.24
C ALA A 468 26.85 -5.30 17.88
N ALA A 469 27.37 -6.50 17.64
CA ALA A 469 27.04 -7.29 16.45
C ALA A 469 25.55 -7.65 16.39
N GLY A 470 24.94 -7.99 17.52
CA GLY A 470 23.51 -8.26 17.62
C GLY A 470 22.63 -7.05 17.32
N GLU A 471 23.06 -5.85 17.69
CA GLU A 471 22.36 -4.61 17.33
C GLU A 471 22.43 -4.36 15.82
N THR A 472 23.58 -4.57 15.19
CA THR A 472 23.72 -4.53 13.72
C THR A 472 22.83 -5.57 13.07
N MET A 473 22.80 -6.80 13.58
CA MET A 473 21.90 -7.87 13.08
C MET A 473 20.42 -7.46 13.19
N ARG A 474 20.02 -6.79 14.28
CA ARG A 474 18.65 -6.30 14.46
C ARG A 474 18.26 -5.32 13.36
N VAL A 475 19.11 -4.34 13.09
CA VAL A 475 18.92 -3.38 12.01
C VAL A 475 18.79 -4.10 10.65
N ASN A 476 19.72 -4.99 10.36
CA ASN A 476 19.78 -5.71 9.10
C ASN A 476 18.55 -6.62 8.88
N PHE A 477 18.14 -7.38 9.91
CA PHE A 477 16.98 -8.27 9.79
C PHE A 477 15.67 -7.51 9.65
N GLN A 478 15.50 -6.40 10.36
CA GLN A 478 14.32 -5.56 10.19
C GLN A 478 14.27 -4.94 8.80
N ALA A 479 15.37 -4.39 8.30
CA ALA A 479 15.44 -3.83 6.96
C ALA A 479 15.18 -4.88 5.88
N ALA A 480 15.83 -6.03 5.99
CA ALA A 480 15.73 -7.13 5.03
C ALA A 480 14.33 -7.74 4.99
N THR A 481 13.76 -8.06 6.15
CA THR A 481 12.40 -8.61 6.20
C THR A 481 11.38 -7.57 5.74
N LEU A 482 11.50 -6.31 6.16
CA LEU A 482 10.59 -5.27 5.74
C LEU A 482 10.62 -5.09 4.21
N MET A 483 11.81 -5.05 3.60
CA MET A 483 11.97 -4.94 2.16
C MET A 483 11.45 -6.18 1.43
N HIS A 484 11.67 -7.39 1.97
CA HIS A 484 11.13 -8.65 1.45
C HIS A 484 9.60 -8.63 1.41
N GLU A 485 8.96 -8.34 2.53
CA GLU A 485 7.49 -8.31 2.61
C GLU A 485 6.89 -7.20 1.73
N PHE A 486 7.52 -6.03 1.68
CA PHE A 486 7.09 -5.00 0.73
C PHE A 486 7.33 -5.41 -0.72
N GLY A 487 8.35 -6.20 -1.03
CA GLY A 487 8.54 -6.80 -2.36
C GLY A 487 7.32 -7.61 -2.78
N HIS A 488 6.77 -8.43 -1.89
CA HIS A 488 5.50 -9.13 -2.17
C HIS A 488 4.36 -8.16 -2.40
N SER A 489 4.21 -7.15 -1.55
CA SER A 489 3.16 -6.15 -1.74
C SER A 489 3.30 -5.39 -3.05
N LEU A 490 4.51 -5.31 -3.59
CA LEU A 490 4.85 -4.73 -4.90
C LEU A 490 4.75 -5.75 -6.06
N GLY A 491 4.37 -7.01 -5.78
CA GLY A 491 4.15 -8.04 -6.79
C GLY A 491 5.27 -9.06 -6.97
N LEU A 492 6.38 -8.93 -6.26
CA LEU A 492 7.54 -9.82 -6.38
C LEU A 492 7.32 -11.15 -5.67
N ARG A 493 8.07 -12.18 -6.10
CA ARG A 493 8.01 -13.55 -5.58
C ARG A 493 9.39 -14.08 -5.24
N HIS A 494 9.45 -15.19 -4.49
CA HIS A 494 10.70 -15.78 -4.03
C HIS A 494 11.61 -16.29 -5.17
N GLY A 495 11.05 -16.59 -6.32
CA GLY A 495 11.76 -17.08 -7.50
C GLY A 495 11.73 -16.11 -8.69
N GLY A 496 11.38 -14.85 -8.48
CA GLY A 496 11.17 -13.88 -9.57
C GLY A 496 9.87 -14.18 -10.32
N ASP A 497 9.94 -14.45 -11.62
CA ASP A 497 8.80 -14.79 -12.48
C ASP A 497 8.25 -16.21 -12.27
N GLU A 498 9.05 -17.09 -11.67
CA GLU A 498 8.68 -18.48 -11.47
C GLU A 498 7.83 -18.67 -10.19
N LEU A 499 6.76 -19.45 -10.32
CA LEU A 499 5.81 -19.68 -9.23
C LEU A 499 6.28 -20.73 -8.22
N THR A 500 7.14 -21.65 -8.65
CA THR A 500 7.46 -22.88 -7.92
C THR A 500 8.94 -23.08 -7.64
N VAL A 501 9.80 -22.25 -8.21
CA VAL A 501 11.24 -22.35 -8.05
C VAL A 501 11.74 -21.32 -7.06
N ASN A 502 11.89 -21.72 -5.81
CA ASN A 502 12.56 -20.94 -4.78
C ASN A 502 14.06 -21.31 -4.74
N TYR A 503 14.85 -20.60 -3.96
CA TYR A 503 16.26 -20.91 -3.65
C TYR A 503 17.18 -20.93 -4.87
N LYS A 504 16.93 -20.07 -5.89
CA LYS A 504 17.83 -19.94 -7.05
C LYS A 504 19.10 -19.17 -6.64
N PRO A 505 20.30 -19.80 -6.63
CA PRO A 505 21.50 -19.11 -6.17
C PRO A 505 21.88 -17.88 -7.00
N ASN A 506 21.48 -17.85 -8.25
CA ASN A 506 21.73 -16.76 -9.18
C ASN A 506 20.63 -15.66 -9.17
N TYR A 507 19.58 -15.81 -8.39
CA TYR A 507 18.58 -14.75 -8.18
C TYR A 507 18.99 -13.92 -6.96
N LEU A 508 19.78 -12.86 -7.23
CA LEU A 508 20.43 -12.03 -6.22
C LEU A 508 19.48 -10.95 -5.69
N SER A 509 18.43 -11.40 -5.04
CA SER A 509 17.38 -10.57 -4.50
C SER A 509 17.11 -10.89 -3.05
N ILE A 510 16.75 -9.86 -2.27
CA ILE A 510 16.24 -10.05 -0.91
C ILE A 510 14.93 -10.86 -0.90
N MET A 511 14.25 -11.00 -2.04
CA MET A 511 13.09 -11.87 -2.21
C MET A 511 13.42 -13.35 -2.11
N ASN A 512 14.67 -13.71 -2.36
CA ASN A 512 15.15 -15.08 -2.26
C ASN A 512 15.44 -15.44 -0.80
N TYR A 513 14.87 -16.52 -0.31
CA TYR A 513 15.10 -16.99 1.07
C TYR A 513 16.59 -17.22 1.39
N LEU A 514 17.41 -17.57 0.39
CA LEU A 514 18.85 -17.70 0.58
C LEU A 514 19.50 -16.41 1.06
N TYR A 515 18.93 -15.26 0.70
CA TYR A 515 19.54 -13.95 0.93
C TYR A 515 18.80 -13.07 1.91
N GLN A 516 17.56 -13.38 2.25
CA GLN A 516 16.73 -12.57 3.14
C GLN A 516 17.40 -12.30 4.50
N LEU A 517 18.00 -13.31 5.11
CA LEU A 517 18.69 -13.18 6.42
C LEU A 517 20.21 -13.26 6.34
N SER A 518 20.77 -13.54 5.16
CA SER A 518 22.22 -13.62 4.95
C SER A 518 22.80 -12.38 4.26
N GLY A 519 21.97 -11.58 3.62
CA GLY A 519 22.35 -10.46 2.76
C GLY A 519 22.54 -10.90 1.31
N VAL A 520 22.29 -9.96 0.39
CA VAL A 520 22.51 -10.19 -1.03
C VAL A 520 24.01 -10.17 -1.31
N PRO A 521 24.58 -11.21 -1.97
CA PRO A 521 25.99 -11.22 -2.35
C PRO A 521 26.31 -10.01 -3.23
N THR A 522 27.54 -9.51 -3.13
CA THR A 522 28.01 -8.42 -4.01
C THR A 522 28.09 -8.91 -5.46
N ASP A 523 28.10 -7.98 -6.41
CA ASP A 523 28.17 -8.29 -7.84
C ASP A 523 29.49 -8.95 -8.26
N GLY A 524 30.46 -9.05 -7.33
CA GLY A 524 31.77 -9.64 -7.55
C GLY A 524 32.65 -8.81 -8.47
N THR A 525 32.45 -7.50 -8.53
CA THR A 525 33.33 -6.57 -9.23
C THR A 525 34.33 -5.92 -8.28
N GLY A 526 35.49 -5.54 -8.80
CA GLY A 526 36.53 -4.88 -8.00
C GLY A 526 37.10 -5.77 -6.90
N THR A 527 37.26 -5.24 -5.69
CA THR A 527 37.77 -5.96 -4.53
C THR A 527 36.77 -6.97 -3.96
N ASP A 528 35.49 -6.84 -4.32
CA ASP A 528 34.39 -7.66 -3.83
C ASP A 528 34.24 -8.95 -4.66
N ALA A 529 35.05 -9.15 -5.70
CA ALA A 529 34.99 -10.33 -6.57
C ALA A 529 35.15 -11.66 -5.83
N VAL A 530 35.75 -11.64 -4.61
CA VAL A 530 35.92 -12.81 -3.75
C VAL A 530 34.65 -13.16 -2.98
N GLU A 531 33.66 -12.28 -2.95
CA GLU A 531 32.61 -12.29 -1.94
C GLU A 531 31.25 -12.68 -2.48
N ARG A 532 31.15 -13.17 -3.70
CA ARG A 532 29.94 -13.80 -4.23
C ARG A 532 29.74 -15.16 -3.60
N TYR A 533 29.06 -15.19 -2.46
CA TYR A 533 28.66 -16.42 -1.82
C TYR A 533 27.26 -16.81 -2.27
N TYR A 534 27.19 -17.81 -3.13
CA TYR A 534 25.94 -18.44 -3.50
C TYR A 534 25.63 -19.54 -2.47
N TYR A 535 24.44 -19.46 -1.88
CA TYR A 535 23.99 -20.45 -0.92
C TYR A 535 23.18 -21.54 -1.61
N HIS A 536 23.33 -22.75 -1.07
CA HIS A 536 22.51 -23.90 -1.47
C HIS A 536 21.33 -24.04 -0.50
N GLN A 537 20.15 -24.49 -0.98
CA GLN A 537 18.97 -24.72 -0.15
C GLN A 537 19.23 -25.54 1.12
N ASN A 538 20.06 -26.61 0.98
CA ASN A 538 20.40 -27.46 2.12
C ASN A 538 21.19 -26.71 3.21
N GLU A 539 21.96 -25.73 2.85
CA GLU A 539 22.69 -24.87 3.81
C GLU A 539 21.73 -23.95 4.56
N TRP A 540 20.77 -23.37 3.83
CA TRP A 540 19.71 -22.59 4.44
C TRP A 540 18.89 -23.41 5.45
N ASN A 541 18.54 -24.65 5.09
CA ASN A 541 17.78 -25.53 5.96
C ASN A 541 18.59 -26.10 7.13
N GLY A 542 19.88 -25.79 7.25
CA GLY A 542 20.74 -26.33 8.29
C GLY A 542 20.95 -27.81 8.18
N VAL A 543 20.64 -28.38 7.02
CA VAL A 543 20.96 -29.79 6.72
C VAL A 543 22.44 -29.88 6.43
N ALA A 544 23.18 -30.59 7.27
CA ALA A 544 24.53 -30.96 6.96
C ALA A 544 24.50 -31.72 5.65
N VAL A 545 24.95 -31.10 4.55
CA VAL A 545 25.13 -31.81 3.30
C VAL A 545 26.17 -32.86 3.58
N PRO A 546 25.88 -34.17 3.42
CA PRO A 546 26.81 -35.23 3.74
C PRO A 546 27.93 -35.23 2.68
N ASN A 547 28.82 -34.27 2.81
CA ASN A 547 30.03 -34.27 2.01
C ASN A 547 31.18 -34.76 2.87
N THR A 548 31.51 -36.02 2.68
CA THR A 548 32.63 -36.69 3.34
C THR A 548 33.98 -36.10 2.95
N ARG A 549 34.04 -35.13 2.04
CA ARG A 549 35.28 -34.56 1.49
C ARG A 549 35.68 -33.23 2.10
N LEU A 550 34.75 -32.50 2.74
CA LEU A 550 35.12 -31.29 3.46
C LEU A 550 35.53 -31.64 4.88
N PRO A 551 36.61 -31.03 5.41
CA PRO A 551 36.92 -31.13 6.83
C PRO A 551 35.71 -30.58 7.63
N SER A 552 35.28 -31.33 8.64
CA SER A 552 34.09 -31.01 9.44
C SER A 552 34.12 -29.59 10.06
N ALA A 553 35.30 -29.04 10.33
CA ALA A 553 35.49 -27.68 10.83
C ALA A 553 35.23 -26.59 9.78
N SER A 554 35.59 -26.88 8.50
CA SER A 554 35.30 -25.95 7.39
C SER A 554 33.81 -25.92 7.06
N TYR A 555 33.15 -27.05 7.21
CA TYR A 555 31.74 -27.21 6.94
C TYR A 555 30.85 -26.46 7.92
N ALA A 556 31.16 -26.53 9.21
CA ALA A 556 30.42 -25.80 10.25
C ALA A 556 30.49 -24.30 10.05
N ALA A 557 31.55 -23.75 9.45
CA ALA A 557 31.68 -22.34 9.14
C ALA A 557 30.76 -21.89 7.98
N TYR A 558 30.34 -22.79 7.10
CA TYR A 558 29.48 -22.48 5.96
C TYR A 558 27.99 -22.73 6.20
N THR A 559 27.63 -23.40 7.28
CA THR A 559 26.24 -23.79 7.56
C THR A 559 25.36 -22.58 7.90
N TYR A 560 25.97 -21.48 8.38
CA TYR A 560 25.26 -20.26 8.71
C TYR A 560 26.11 -19.02 8.41
N PRO A 561 25.60 -18.10 7.63
CA PRO A 561 26.35 -16.95 7.14
C PRO A 561 26.70 -15.90 8.19
N ALA A 562 26.20 -16.03 9.41
CA ALA A 562 26.32 -14.97 10.42
C ALA A 562 27.75 -14.68 10.88
N ASP A 563 28.65 -15.65 10.89
CA ASP A 563 29.96 -15.52 11.52
C ASP A 563 31.13 -15.36 10.54
N ALA A 564 30.99 -15.82 9.31
CA ALA A 564 32.12 -16.05 8.42
C ALA A 564 31.99 -15.42 7.03
N VAL A 565 30.85 -14.83 6.73
CA VAL A 565 30.61 -14.20 5.41
C VAL A 565 30.93 -12.72 5.53
N PRO A 566 31.86 -12.18 4.74
CA PRO A 566 32.00 -10.76 4.55
C PRO A 566 30.64 -10.16 4.17
N HIS A 567 30.30 -9.02 4.74
CA HIS A 567 29.00 -8.38 4.54
C HIS A 567 27.78 -9.20 5.03
N GLY A 568 28.01 -10.18 5.90
CA GLY A 568 26.94 -11.00 6.51
C GLY A 568 26.08 -10.26 7.53
N PRO A 569 25.16 -10.97 8.21
CA PRO A 569 24.13 -10.36 9.08
C PRO A 569 24.63 -9.43 10.17
N ALA A 570 25.81 -9.68 10.70
CA ALA A 570 26.44 -8.86 11.75
C ALA A 570 27.29 -7.69 11.20
N SER A 571 27.29 -7.45 9.90
CA SER A 571 28.08 -6.41 9.23
C SER A 571 27.25 -5.18 8.93
N ASP A 572 27.87 -4.01 9.08
CA ASP A 572 27.29 -2.71 8.65
C ASP A 572 27.12 -2.65 7.13
N THR A 573 27.91 -3.42 6.38
CA THR A 573 27.88 -3.51 4.93
C THR A 573 26.94 -4.60 4.41
N PHE A 574 26.10 -5.19 5.28
CA PHE A 574 25.05 -6.11 4.89
C PHE A 574 24.15 -5.48 3.82
N LYS A 575 24.13 -6.08 2.62
CA LYS A 575 23.38 -5.54 1.47
C LYS A 575 21.96 -6.09 1.45
N ILE A 576 21.02 -5.20 1.30
CA ILE A 576 19.64 -5.50 0.91
C ILE A 576 19.39 -4.89 -0.46
N ASP A 577 18.85 -5.65 -1.37
CA ASP A 577 18.55 -5.21 -2.73
C ASP A 577 17.53 -6.15 -3.39
N TYR A 578 16.82 -5.66 -4.39
CA TYR A 578 16.13 -6.50 -5.36
C TYR A 578 17.07 -6.80 -6.52
N SER A 579 16.83 -7.89 -7.26
CA SER A 579 17.65 -8.21 -8.42
C SER A 579 17.41 -7.22 -9.57
N ASP A 580 18.48 -6.89 -10.29
CA ASP A 580 18.45 -6.13 -11.54
C ASP A 580 18.40 -7.04 -12.79
N GLY A 581 18.35 -8.37 -12.61
CA GLY A 581 18.31 -9.35 -13.68
C GLY A 581 19.65 -9.59 -14.38
N SER A 582 20.76 -9.10 -13.84
CA SER A 582 22.08 -9.15 -14.52
C SER A 582 22.87 -10.42 -14.21
N SER A 583 22.42 -11.30 -13.35
CA SER A 583 23.12 -12.53 -13.00
C SER A 583 23.08 -13.56 -14.12
N LEU A 584 24.16 -14.35 -14.22
CA LEU A 584 24.26 -15.42 -15.21
C LEU A 584 23.24 -16.52 -14.95
N ASN A 585 22.73 -17.14 -16.02
CA ASN A 585 21.87 -18.30 -15.90
C ASN A 585 22.66 -19.53 -15.45
N LEU A 586 22.03 -20.40 -14.66
CA LEU A 586 22.56 -21.68 -14.21
C LEU A 586 21.80 -22.83 -14.84
N ASP A 587 22.49 -23.75 -15.48
CA ASP A 587 21.90 -25.01 -15.96
C ASP A 587 22.23 -26.14 -14.98
N GLU A 588 21.26 -26.56 -14.19
CA GLU A 588 21.42 -27.65 -13.22
C GLU A 588 21.78 -29.00 -13.87
N ASN A 589 21.57 -29.16 -15.19
CA ASN A 589 22.02 -30.34 -15.92
C ASN A 589 23.51 -30.30 -16.22
N ALA A 590 24.13 -29.14 -16.25
CA ALA A 590 25.51 -28.92 -16.68
C ALA A 590 26.17 -27.75 -15.95
N LEU A 591 26.17 -27.78 -14.62
CA LEU A 591 26.79 -26.74 -13.81
C LEU A 591 28.29 -26.66 -14.05
N LYS A 592 28.77 -25.45 -14.24
CA LYS A 592 30.18 -25.11 -14.38
C LYS A 592 30.63 -24.26 -13.22
N GLU A 593 31.53 -24.79 -12.41
CA GLU A 593 32.04 -24.05 -11.25
C GLU A 593 32.92 -22.87 -11.62
N SER A 594 33.47 -22.88 -12.85
CA SER A 594 34.30 -21.78 -13.36
C SER A 594 33.54 -20.53 -13.70
N ASP A 595 32.22 -20.62 -13.91
CA ASP A 595 31.42 -19.52 -14.40
C ASP A 595 31.00 -18.55 -13.27
N TYR A 596 31.19 -18.96 -12.02
CA TYR A 596 30.84 -18.20 -10.84
C TYR A 596 32.01 -18.08 -9.87
N VAL A 597 32.14 -16.88 -9.30
CA VAL A 597 32.95 -16.67 -8.11
C VAL A 597 32.12 -17.12 -6.91
N GLY A 598 32.64 -17.98 -6.09
CA GLY A 598 31.88 -18.55 -4.98
C GLY A 598 32.79 -19.07 -3.86
N ARG A 599 32.36 -20.12 -3.20
CA ARG A 599 32.94 -20.65 -1.97
C ARG A 599 34.23 -21.46 -2.13
N GLY A 600 34.56 -21.81 -3.34
CA GLY A 600 35.80 -22.57 -3.61
C GLY A 600 37.04 -21.77 -3.21
N ALA A 601 38.05 -22.47 -2.72
CA ALA A 601 39.30 -21.83 -2.29
C ALA A 601 39.98 -21.11 -3.46
N GLY A 602 40.52 -19.92 -3.18
CA GLY A 602 41.29 -19.15 -4.15
C GLY A 602 41.32 -17.66 -3.84
N THR A 603 42.05 -16.92 -4.65
CA THR A 603 41.96 -15.47 -4.72
C THR A 603 40.76 -15.09 -5.60
N SER A 604 40.38 -13.80 -5.66
CA SER A 604 39.26 -13.33 -6.50
C SER A 604 39.35 -13.79 -7.96
N ALA A 605 40.55 -13.98 -8.51
CA ALA A 605 40.77 -14.45 -9.87
C ALA A 605 40.66 -15.98 -10.02
N THR A 606 40.73 -16.75 -8.92
CA THR A 606 40.75 -18.20 -8.91
C THR A 606 39.63 -18.83 -8.10
N ALA A 607 38.88 -18.04 -7.35
CA ALA A 607 37.69 -18.52 -6.64
C ALA A 607 36.63 -19.01 -7.64
N PHE A 608 35.85 -20.01 -7.23
CA PHE A 608 34.88 -20.67 -8.08
C PHE A 608 33.59 -21.02 -7.31
N GLY A 609 32.52 -21.31 -8.05
CA GLY A 609 31.27 -21.79 -7.48
C GLY A 609 31.36 -23.27 -7.11
N ASP A 610 31.74 -23.55 -5.88
CA ASP A 610 31.80 -24.93 -5.36
C ASP A 610 30.40 -25.45 -5.05
N TRP A 611 29.68 -25.86 -6.11
CA TRP A 611 28.26 -26.23 -5.98
C TRP A 611 28.07 -27.56 -5.24
N ASN A 612 29.01 -28.46 -5.37
CA ASN A 612 28.99 -29.78 -4.69
C ASN A 612 29.65 -29.75 -3.32
N LEU A 613 30.22 -28.61 -2.93
CA LEU A 613 30.87 -28.37 -1.64
C LEU A 613 32.01 -29.33 -1.33
N ASP A 614 32.75 -29.77 -2.35
CA ASP A 614 33.89 -30.70 -2.18
C ASP A 614 35.24 -29.96 -2.05
N GLY A 615 35.28 -28.67 -2.22
CA GLY A 615 36.48 -27.84 -2.12
C GLY A 615 37.41 -27.95 -3.33
N VAL A 616 36.99 -28.62 -4.40
CA VAL A 616 37.79 -28.84 -5.61
C VAL A 616 37.08 -28.32 -6.82
N LYS A 617 37.73 -27.41 -7.57
CA LYS A 617 37.17 -26.86 -8.81
C LYS A 617 37.03 -27.95 -9.86
N GLN A 618 35.81 -28.23 -10.25
CA GLN A 618 35.50 -29.21 -11.27
C GLN A 618 35.87 -28.70 -12.67
N ALA A 619 36.61 -29.48 -13.44
CA ALA A 619 37.04 -29.10 -14.79
C ALA A 619 35.92 -29.27 -15.84
N ALA A 620 35.03 -30.22 -15.64
CA ALA A 620 33.93 -30.54 -16.54
C ALA A 620 32.58 -30.17 -15.90
N PRO A 621 31.58 -29.75 -16.69
CA PRO A 621 30.23 -29.59 -16.21
C PRO A 621 29.64 -30.88 -15.65
N TYR A 622 28.79 -30.76 -14.63
CA TYR A 622 28.13 -31.92 -14.01
C TYR A 622 26.68 -31.54 -13.57
N PRO A 623 25.76 -32.52 -13.51
CA PRO A 623 24.42 -32.30 -13.05
C PRO A 623 24.34 -32.23 -11.52
N LEU A 624 23.68 -31.22 -11.00
CA LEU A 624 23.36 -31.10 -9.57
C LEU A 624 22.11 -30.22 -9.40
N SER A 625 21.12 -30.67 -8.64
CA SER A 625 19.95 -29.85 -8.30
C SER A 625 20.31 -28.95 -7.14
N LEU A 626 20.34 -27.64 -7.40
CA LEU A 626 20.58 -26.58 -6.41
C LEU A 626 19.31 -26.19 -5.68
N THR A 627 18.16 -26.31 -6.35
CA THR A 627 16.84 -25.89 -5.85
C THR A 627 16.08 -27.03 -5.17
N GLY A 628 16.58 -28.25 -5.23
CA GLY A 628 15.97 -29.42 -4.59
C GLY A 628 14.60 -29.79 -5.15
N GLN A 629 14.27 -29.40 -6.38
CA GLN A 629 12.99 -29.68 -6.99
C GLN A 629 12.80 -31.15 -7.31
N SER A 630 11.55 -31.60 -7.19
CA SER A 630 11.15 -32.95 -7.57
C SER A 630 9.86 -32.89 -8.41
N ASP A 631 9.76 -33.83 -9.36
CA ASP A 631 8.52 -34.00 -10.13
C ASP A 631 7.43 -34.71 -9.28
N ALA A 632 6.25 -34.87 -9.89
CA ALA A 632 5.10 -35.52 -9.24
C ALA A 632 5.35 -36.95 -8.78
N PHE A 633 6.44 -37.57 -9.23
CA PHE A 633 6.87 -38.93 -8.87
C PHE A 633 8.03 -38.94 -7.87
N GLY A 634 8.43 -37.75 -7.36
CA GLY A 634 9.55 -37.62 -6.42
C GLY A 634 10.95 -37.75 -7.07
N ARG A 635 11.06 -37.61 -8.38
CA ARG A 635 12.36 -37.66 -9.07
C ARG A 635 12.95 -36.26 -9.12
N THR A 636 14.24 -36.12 -8.88
CA THR A 636 14.95 -34.85 -8.97
C THR A 636 14.77 -34.22 -10.35
N VAL A 637 14.36 -32.95 -10.35
CA VAL A 637 14.26 -32.11 -11.55
C VAL A 637 15.49 -31.22 -11.61
N TYR A 638 16.09 -31.14 -12.79
CA TYR A 638 17.17 -30.22 -13.08
C TYR A 638 16.63 -29.12 -13.98
N ALA A 639 16.69 -27.88 -13.52
CA ALA A 639 16.13 -26.73 -14.19
C ALA A 639 17.23 -25.85 -14.80
N SER A 640 16.83 -25.03 -15.77
CA SER A 640 17.63 -23.87 -16.16
C SER A 640 17.15 -22.71 -15.31
N LEU A 641 17.98 -22.25 -14.39
CA LEU A 641 17.68 -21.19 -13.45
C LEU A 641 18.02 -19.84 -14.05
N HIS A 642 17.03 -18.99 -14.18
CA HIS A 642 17.18 -17.62 -14.70
C HIS A 642 17.10 -16.62 -13.57
N ASP A 643 17.87 -15.53 -13.69
CA ASP A 643 17.67 -14.35 -12.87
C ASP A 643 16.41 -13.61 -13.33
N PHE A 644 15.96 -12.64 -12.54
CA PHE A 644 14.77 -11.85 -12.82
C PHE A 644 15.00 -10.41 -12.40
N ASN A 645 14.62 -9.46 -13.24
CA ASN A 645 14.74 -8.05 -12.91
C ASN A 645 13.55 -7.59 -12.07
N ASP A 646 13.69 -7.61 -10.76
CA ASP A 646 12.65 -7.21 -9.83
C ASP A 646 12.30 -5.73 -9.97
N TRP A 647 13.32 -4.87 -10.10
CA TRP A 647 13.13 -3.43 -10.14
C TRP A 647 12.23 -2.96 -11.29
N ASN A 648 12.28 -3.67 -12.42
CA ASN A 648 11.42 -3.39 -13.57
C ASN A 648 9.99 -3.91 -13.42
N HIS A 649 9.70 -4.68 -12.36
CA HIS A 649 8.43 -5.38 -12.17
C HIS A 649 7.66 -4.94 -10.92
N LEU A 650 8.07 -3.85 -10.29
CA LEU A 650 7.39 -3.32 -9.12
C LEU A 650 6.03 -2.72 -9.48
N ALA A 651 4.97 -3.21 -8.87
CA ALA A 651 3.64 -2.62 -8.93
C ALA A 651 3.50 -1.54 -7.84
N LEU A 652 3.88 -0.30 -8.14
CA LEU A 652 3.78 0.80 -7.19
C LEU A 652 2.33 1.14 -6.85
N VAL A 653 1.43 0.98 -7.81
CA VAL A 653 0.00 1.28 -7.66
C VAL A 653 -0.81 -0.01 -7.58
N THR A 654 -1.64 -0.12 -6.56
CA THR A 654 -2.60 -1.22 -6.39
C THR A 654 -4.02 -0.65 -6.31
N GLY A 655 -5.03 -1.48 -6.60
CA GLY A 655 -6.42 -1.04 -6.49
C GLY A 655 -6.91 -0.13 -7.61
N LYS A 656 -6.14 0.06 -8.68
CA LYS A 656 -6.49 0.85 -9.86
C LYS A 656 -6.69 0.01 -11.12
N ASN A 657 -7.50 0.55 -12.02
CA ASN A 657 -7.72 0.01 -13.36
C ASN A 657 -6.84 0.75 -14.37
N TYR A 658 -5.78 0.12 -14.81
CA TYR A 658 -4.76 0.75 -15.65
C TYR A 658 -5.25 1.23 -17.02
N ASN A 659 -6.34 0.70 -17.53
CA ASN A 659 -6.89 1.17 -18.81
C ASN A 659 -7.61 2.52 -18.70
N LEU A 660 -7.97 2.96 -17.52
CA LEU A 660 -8.60 4.26 -17.29
C LEU A 660 -7.62 5.41 -17.26
N VAL A 661 -6.41 5.14 -16.77
CA VAL A 661 -5.37 6.15 -16.55
C VAL A 661 -4.25 6.10 -17.59
N GLY A 662 -4.46 5.41 -18.70
CA GLY A 662 -3.45 5.22 -19.72
C GLY A 662 -2.79 3.84 -19.63
N ILE A 663 -1.70 3.66 -20.30
CA ILE A 663 -1.08 2.37 -20.57
C ILE A 663 -0.55 1.73 -19.28
N ALA A 664 -0.87 0.47 -19.03
CA ALA A 664 -0.40 -0.31 -17.89
C ALA A 664 1.14 -0.21 -17.66
N GLN A 665 1.90 -0.09 -18.72
CA GLN A 665 3.33 0.15 -18.73
C GLN A 665 3.77 1.43 -18.01
N SER A 666 2.92 2.43 -17.97
CA SER A 666 3.21 3.71 -17.31
C SER A 666 3.28 3.59 -15.79
N TYR A 667 2.72 2.53 -15.21
CA TYR A 667 2.70 2.31 -13.77
C TYR A 667 3.74 1.29 -13.28
N GLY A 668 4.84 1.12 -13.99
CA GLY A 668 5.94 0.25 -13.61
C GLY A 668 5.74 -1.22 -13.95
N ILE A 669 4.70 -1.53 -14.74
CA ILE A 669 4.43 -2.90 -15.16
C ILE A 669 5.08 -3.08 -16.53
N GLY A 670 6.15 -3.85 -16.59
CA GLY A 670 6.92 -4.08 -17.79
C GLY A 670 6.11 -4.67 -18.95
N THR A 671 6.53 -4.38 -20.16
CA THR A 671 5.86 -4.78 -21.40
C THR A 671 5.90 -6.26 -21.70
N ASP A 672 6.77 -7.01 -21.06
CA ASP A 672 7.17 -8.36 -21.48
C ASP A 672 6.63 -9.48 -20.60
N HIS A 673 5.68 -9.18 -19.71
CA HIS A 673 5.33 -10.13 -18.66
C HIS A 673 3.85 -10.47 -18.55
N PRO A 674 3.60 -11.67 -17.95
CA PRO A 674 2.30 -12.29 -17.93
C PRO A 674 1.29 -11.38 -17.24
N PRO A 675 0.01 -11.63 -17.51
CA PRO A 675 -1.07 -10.77 -17.06
C PRO A 675 -0.93 -10.48 -15.59
N LEU A 676 -1.01 -9.20 -15.27
CA LEU A 676 -1.11 -8.68 -13.94
C LEU A 676 -1.96 -9.59 -13.07
N ILE A 677 -1.50 -9.85 -11.87
CA ILE A 677 -2.23 -10.68 -10.92
C ILE A 677 -3.55 -9.96 -10.63
N LYS A 678 -4.63 -10.47 -11.21
CA LYS A 678 -5.97 -9.88 -11.10
C LYS A 678 -6.51 -9.88 -9.69
N THR A 679 -6.04 -10.80 -8.86
CA THR A 679 -6.42 -10.94 -7.46
C THR A 679 -5.18 -11.07 -6.62
N SER A 680 -5.05 -10.24 -5.61
CA SER A 680 -3.98 -10.43 -4.63
C SER A 680 -4.21 -11.73 -3.86
N ARG A 681 -3.09 -12.35 -3.51
CA ARG A 681 -3.03 -13.50 -2.62
C ARG A 681 -2.34 -13.06 -1.34
N ILE A 682 -2.45 -13.87 -0.31
CA ILE A 682 -1.49 -13.79 0.77
C ILE A 682 -0.36 -14.74 0.41
N GLN A 683 0.84 -14.20 0.37
CA GLN A 683 2.04 -15.00 0.17
C GLN A 683 2.34 -15.74 1.46
N THR A 684 2.37 -17.07 1.38
CA THR A 684 2.79 -17.91 2.50
C THR A 684 4.30 -17.90 2.60
N GLU A 685 4.79 -17.66 3.82
CA GLU A 685 6.20 -17.64 4.14
C GLU A 685 6.63 -18.93 4.83
N GLU A 686 7.83 -19.41 4.52
CA GLU A 686 8.42 -20.55 5.20
C GLU A 686 8.93 -20.14 6.59
N ALA A 687 8.70 -21.02 7.57
CA ALA A 687 9.25 -20.81 8.89
C ALA A 687 10.78 -21.00 8.87
N VAL A 688 11.51 -20.09 9.49
CA VAL A 688 12.97 -20.24 9.61
C VAL A 688 13.29 -21.48 10.46
N PRO A 689 14.20 -22.35 10.01
CA PRO A 689 14.54 -23.59 10.74
C PRO A 689 15.02 -23.31 12.16
N ALA A 690 14.61 -24.14 13.11
CA ALA A 690 14.93 -23.93 14.54
C ALA A 690 16.46 -23.90 14.81
N ALA A 691 17.22 -24.65 14.06
CA ALA A 691 18.68 -24.66 14.16
C ALA A 691 19.30 -23.31 13.74
N VAL A 692 18.76 -22.70 12.65
CA VAL A 692 19.15 -21.37 12.18
C VAL A 692 18.85 -20.32 13.27
N LEU A 693 17.61 -20.32 13.82
CA LEU A 693 17.24 -19.41 14.89
C LEU A 693 18.12 -19.56 16.12
N ALA A 694 18.47 -20.78 16.51
CA ALA A 694 19.37 -21.02 17.65
C ALA A 694 20.77 -20.43 17.41
N HIS A 695 21.31 -20.59 16.21
CA HIS A 695 22.60 -20.03 15.82
C HIS A 695 22.57 -18.49 15.78
N LEU A 696 21.56 -17.88 15.15
CA LEU A 696 21.40 -16.43 15.08
C LEU A 696 21.33 -15.80 16.49
N LYS A 697 20.62 -16.46 17.43
CA LYS A 697 20.60 -16.02 18.85
C LYS A 697 21.96 -16.07 19.48
N GLN A 698 22.72 -17.12 19.23
CA GLN A 698 24.06 -17.27 19.78
C GLN A 698 25.01 -16.17 19.26
N VAL A 699 24.99 -15.90 17.97
CA VAL A 699 25.81 -14.86 17.33
C VAL A 699 25.42 -13.46 17.84
N SER A 700 24.13 -13.20 17.95
CA SER A 700 23.62 -11.89 18.38
C SER A 700 23.91 -11.56 19.87
N ALA A 701 24.29 -12.57 20.68
CA ALA A 701 24.64 -12.40 22.09
C ALA A 701 26.15 -12.22 22.34
N ARG A 702 27.02 -12.61 21.38
CA ARG A 702 28.50 -12.51 21.48
C ARG A 702 28.97 -11.09 21.22
#